data_3ba5281fae84223ff6d3575328c7c780
#
_entry.id   3ba5281fae84223ff6d3575328c7c780
#
_cell.length_a   1.000
_cell.length_b   1.000
_cell.length_c   1.000
_cell.angle_alpha   90.00
_cell.angle_beta   90.00
_cell.angle_gamma   90.00
#
_symmetry.space_group_name_H-M   'P 1'
#
loop_
_entity.id
_entity.type
_entity.pdbx_description
1 polymer ?
#
loop_
_entity_poly.entity_id
_entity_poly.type
_entity_poly.pdbx_seq_one_letter_code
_entity_poly.pdbx_strand_id
1 'polypeptide(L)'
;MSSENLLFSTTCKKGDRRTKKGALYMNGLLWVNLIAFLVVTAYAISLFVYVVKTRITFIKLGKKVEFDNNVKERLQKIWVNVFGQKKLLKDKKSGAIHVMFFYGFILVQFGAIDFIIKGIKPGAHLPLGPLYAGFTFFQEIVTLMILVAVIWAFHRRYVERLVRLKRNFKSGLVLLFIGGLMVSVLIGNGMGIIWHGEDPAWTEPVASVISLAFSWLGETASVVIFYLAWWAHLLFLLTFLVYVPQSKHAHLIAGPANVYFNRLENPGKLKKIDFEDESQESFGVGKIEDFTQHQMIDFYACVECGRCTNMCPATGTGKMLSPMDLIVKMRDHLTNYGASVTSKQPWVPTFAFVNTKGNQIALAAAGQGAQESAAASVYSPSLIGDVITEEEIWACTTCRNCEDQCPVMNEHVDKIIDLRRYLVLTEGKMDADAQRAMTNIERQGNPWGLNRKERENWREAREDVHIPTVKEMNKAGEEFEYLFWVGSMGSYDNRSQKIALSFAKLMNEAGVKFAILGNKEKNSGDTPRRLGNEFLFQELVTKNIEEFEKAEVKKIITIDPHAYNIFKNEYPDFGLEADVYHHTEILYELVRDGRLVPKHAVNETITFHDSCYLGRYNDVYDPPREILKAIPGVKLVEMGRNREKGMCCGAGGGLMWMEEETGHRINVSRTEQALAVNPSVISSGCPYCLTMLSDGTKAKEVEEKVSTYDVAELLEKAVCGVPESVAS
;
A
#
# COMPACT_ATOMS: atom_id res chain seq x y z
N MET A 1 -51.70 -68.53 -33.22
CA MET A 1 -51.90 -68.65 -34.65
C MET A 1 -50.95 -67.67 -35.27
N SER A 2 -50.05 -68.20 -35.89
CA SER A 2 -49.26 -68.22 -37.13
C SER A 2 -48.29 -67.02 -37.15
N SER A 3 -47.02 -67.27 -37.04
CA SER A 3 -46.04 -67.85 -37.97
C SER A 3 -45.82 -66.98 -39.25
N GLU A 4 -44.60 -66.61 -39.45
CA GLU A 4 -43.80 -66.65 -40.67
C GLU A 4 -43.00 -65.34 -40.84
N ASN A 5 -41.79 -65.20 -41.26
CA ASN A 5 -40.72 -66.13 -41.61
C ASN A 5 -39.47 -65.30 -41.85
N LEU A 6 -38.36 -65.85 -41.53
CA LEU A 6 -37.01 -65.43 -41.89
C LEU A 6 -36.86 -65.17 -43.41
N LEU A 7 -36.08 -64.13 -43.74
CA LEU A 7 -35.24 -64.13 -44.90
C LEU A 7 -33.90 -63.40 -44.61
N PHE A 8 -32.88 -64.20 -44.44
CA PHE A 8 -31.49 -63.77 -44.44
C PHE A 8 -31.11 -63.30 -45.83
N SER A 9 -30.70 -62.07 -45.96
CA SER A 9 -29.96 -61.58 -47.13
C SER A 9 -28.57 -61.20 -46.68
N THR A 10 -27.65 -62.08 -46.92
CA THR A 10 -26.20 -61.86 -46.85
C THR A 10 -25.75 -60.93 -47.96
N THR A 11 -25.60 -59.67 -47.69
CA THR A 11 -24.76 -58.77 -48.53
C THR A 11 -23.56 -58.34 -47.68
N CYS A 12 -22.43 -59.00 -47.98
CA CYS A 12 -21.11 -58.68 -47.46
C CYS A 12 -20.71 -57.24 -47.85
N LYS A 13 -20.84 -56.28 -46.95
CA LYS A 13 -20.44 -54.88 -47.19
C LYS A 13 -18.94 -54.73 -47.08
N LYS A 14 -18.29 -54.48 -48.23
CA LYS A 14 -16.90 -53.98 -48.34
C LYS A 14 -16.64 -52.65 -47.59
N GLY A 15 -17.58 -52.10 -46.81
CA GLY A 15 -17.49 -50.87 -46.04
C GLY A 15 -16.81 -50.96 -44.68
N ASP A 16 -16.76 -52.17 -44.10
CA ASP A 16 -16.42 -52.35 -42.65
C ASP A 16 -14.90 -52.22 -42.34
N ARG A 17 -14.00 -52.37 -43.32
CA ARG A 17 -12.56 -52.24 -43.11
C ARG A 17 -12.05 -50.78 -43.13
N ARG A 18 -12.71 -49.87 -43.87
CA ARG A 18 -12.31 -48.43 -43.89
C ARG A 18 -12.78 -47.72 -42.61
N THR A 19 -13.97 -48.04 -42.10
CA THR A 19 -14.51 -47.48 -40.86
C THR A 19 -13.74 -48.00 -39.66
N LYS A 20 -13.36 -49.27 -39.60
CA LYS A 20 -12.50 -49.82 -38.51
C LYS A 20 -11.08 -49.27 -38.54
N LYS A 21 -10.48 -49.07 -39.70
CA LYS A 21 -9.15 -48.41 -39.84
C LYS A 21 -9.22 -46.92 -39.44
N GLY A 22 -10.26 -46.21 -39.81
CA GLY A 22 -10.48 -44.83 -39.46
C GLY A 22 -10.67 -44.64 -37.92
N ALA A 23 -11.49 -45.50 -37.33
CA ALA A 23 -11.70 -45.53 -35.85
C ALA A 23 -10.41 -45.88 -35.08
N LEU A 24 -9.60 -46.82 -35.59
CA LEU A 24 -8.33 -47.22 -34.96
C LEU A 24 -7.28 -46.07 -35.10
N TYR A 25 -7.26 -45.35 -36.21
CA TYR A 25 -6.39 -44.19 -36.44
C TYR A 25 -6.80 -43.00 -35.57
N MET A 26 -8.08 -42.69 -35.45
CA MET A 26 -8.62 -41.69 -34.54
C MET A 26 -8.30 -42.01 -33.05
N ASN A 27 -8.47 -43.27 -32.63
CA ASN A 27 -8.08 -43.67 -31.30
C ASN A 27 -6.57 -43.53 -31.03
N GLY A 28 -5.73 -43.82 -32.00
CA GLY A 28 -4.27 -43.60 -31.92
C GLY A 28 -3.90 -42.13 -31.74
N LEU A 29 -4.53 -41.22 -32.48
CA LEU A 29 -4.30 -39.77 -32.37
C LEU A 29 -4.76 -39.23 -31.01
N LEU A 30 -5.86 -39.72 -30.47
CA LEU A 30 -6.33 -39.32 -29.12
C LEU A 30 -5.36 -39.72 -28.01
N TRP A 31 -4.76 -40.92 -28.12
CA TRP A 31 -3.72 -41.33 -27.15
C TRP A 31 -2.46 -40.47 -27.27
N VAL A 32 -2.02 -40.11 -28.47
CA VAL A 32 -0.88 -39.17 -28.68
C VAL A 32 -1.21 -37.82 -28.10
N ASN A 33 -2.43 -37.29 -28.32
CA ASN A 33 -2.89 -36.03 -27.76
C ASN A 33 -2.89 -36.06 -26.23
N LEU A 34 -3.40 -37.12 -25.61
CA LEU A 34 -3.40 -37.27 -24.14
C LEU A 34 -1.97 -37.33 -23.59
N ILE A 35 -1.08 -38.11 -24.19
CA ILE A 35 0.32 -38.21 -23.75
C ILE A 35 0.99 -36.83 -23.86
N ALA A 36 0.84 -36.13 -24.96
CA ALA A 36 1.39 -34.81 -25.20
C ALA A 36 0.84 -33.79 -24.13
N PHE A 37 -0.47 -33.83 -23.90
CA PHE A 37 -1.10 -33.02 -22.84
C PHE A 37 -0.47 -33.25 -21.47
N LEU A 38 -0.33 -34.53 -21.07
CA LEU A 38 0.23 -34.88 -19.76
C LEU A 38 1.69 -34.46 -19.63
N VAL A 39 2.50 -34.67 -20.67
CA VAL A 39 3.93 -34.29 -20.66
C VAL A 39 4.09 -32.78 -20.57
N VAL A 40 3.40 -32.01 -21.40
CA VAL A 40 3.50 -30.55 -21.44
C VAL A 40 2.98 -29.95 -20.13
N THR A 41 1.88 -30.48 -19.60
CA THR A 41 1.31 -30.02 -18.31
C THR A 41 2.24 -30.32 -17.13
N ALA A 42 2.77 -31.55 -17.05
CA ALA A 42 3.72 -31.93 -15.99
C ALA A 42 4.99 -31.09 -16.06
N TYR A 43 5.51 -30.82 -17.24
CA TYR A 43 6.66 -29.94 -17.44
C TYR A 43 6.36 -28.50 -16.97
N ALA A 44 5.26 -27.90 -17.36
CA ALA A 44 4.87 -26.55 -16.93
C ALA A 44 4.67 -26.46 -15.40
N ILE A 45 4.03 -27.47 -14.81
CA ILE A 45 3.86 -27.54 -13.33
C ILE A 45 5.23 -27.65 -12.64
N SER A 46 6.15 -28.47 -13.16
CA SER A 46 7.49 -28.59 -12.60
C SER A 46 8.26 -27.26 -12.62
N LEU A 47 8.17 -26.51 -13.71
CA LEU A 47 8.77 -25.17 -13.82
C LEU A 47 8.12 -24.18 -12.85
N PHE A 48 6.80 -24.18 -12.74
CA PHE A 48 6.08 -23.32 -11.79
C PHE A 48 6.53 -23.59 -10.35
N VAL A 49 6.55 -24.88 -9.96
CA VAL A 49 6.97 -25.28 -8.61
C VAL A 49 8.44 -24.89 -8.35
N TYR A 50 9.30 -25.08 -9.34
CA TYR A 50 10.71 -24.68 -9.24
C TYR A 50 10.84 -23.17 -8.97
N VAL A 51 10.16 -22.31 -9.74
CA VAL A 51 10.22 -20.84 -9.56
C VAL A 51 9.68 -20.44 -8.20
N VAL A 52 8.52 -20.96 -7.79
CA VAL A 52 7.93 -20.63 -6.48
C VAL A 52 8.87 -21.05 -5.34
N LYS A 53 9.42 -22.27 -5.37
CA LYS A 53 10.41 -22.73 -4.38
C LYS A 53 11.66 -21.84 -4.37
N THR A 54 12.12 -21.40 -5.52
CA THR A 54 13.27 -20.49 -5.64
C THR A 54 12.96 -19.13 -4.98
N ARG A 55 11.78 -18.54 -5.20
CA ARG A 55 11.37 -17.29 -4.53
C ARG A 55 11.27 -17.46 -3.01
N ILE A 56 10.70 -18.57 -2.55
CA ILE A 56 10.66 -18.90 -1.11
C ILE A 56 12.08 -19.03 -0.54
N THR A 57 13.02 -19.62 -1.28
CA THR A 57 14.42 -19.71 -0.85
C THR A 57 15.03 -18.32 -0.70
N PHE A 58 14.78 -17.40 -1.62
CA PHE A 58 15.30 -16.03 -1.53
C PHE A 58 14.69 -15.26 -0.35
N ILE A 59 13.37 -15.40 -0.10
CA ILE A 59 12.73 -14.81 1.08
C ILE A 59 13.32 -15.34 2.39
N LYS A 60 13.74 -16.62 2.43
CA LYS A 60 14.34 -17.22 3.62
C LYS A 60 15.75 -16.72 3.94
N LEU A 61 16.38 -15.92 3.08
CA LEU A 61 17.64 -15.23 3.38
C LEU A 61 17.44 -14.12 4.42
N GLY A 62 16.23 -13.56 4.53
CA GLY A 62 15.93 -12.50 5.49
C GLY A 62 15.75 -13.00 6.92
N LYS A 63 15.80 -12.04 7.85
CA LYS A 63 15.62 -12.28 9.29
C LYS A 63 14.24 -12.86 9.58
N LYS A 64 14.17 -13.87 10.43
CA LYS A 64 12.90 -14.47 10.87
C LYS A 64 12.13 -13.49 11.75
N VAL A 65 10.81 -13.50 11.62
CA VAL A 65 9.89 -12.74 12.47
C VAL A 65 8.93 -13.71 13.12
N GLU A 66 8.73 -13.57 14.41
CA GLU A 66 7.65 -14.24 15.11
C GLU A 66 6.34 -13.49 14.82
N PHE A 67 5.30 -14.24 14.48
CA PHE A 67 3.99 -13.71 14.19
C PHE A 67 3.05 -14.00 15.35
N ASP A 68 2.27 -13.01 15.75
CA ASP A 68 1.13 -13.22 16.61
C ASP A 68 0.17 -14.27 16.01
N ASN A 69 -0.23 -15.24 16.80
CA ASN A 69 -1.07 -16.38 16.40
C ASN A 69 -2.57 -16.03 16.29
N ASN A 70 -2.94 -14.75 16.14
CA ASN A 70 -4.34 -14.34 15.95
C ASN A 70 -4.86 -14.68 14.54
N VAL A 71 -5.03 -15.97 14.27
CA VAL A 71 -5.48 -16.51 12.98
C VAL A 71 -6.83 -15.94 12.56
N LYS A 72 -7.74 -15.69 13.51
CA LYS A 72 -9.09 -15.16 13.23
C LYS A 72 -9.01 -13.77 12.57
N GLU A 73 -8.24 -12.87 13.16
CA GLU A 73 -8.08 -11.50 12.65
C GLU A 73 -7.35 -11.50 11.30
N ARG A 74 -6.34 -12.35 11.13
CA ARG A 74 -5.60 -12.52 9.87
C ARG A 74 -6.51 -13.01 8.74
N LEU A 75 -7.37 -14.00 9.01
CA LEU A 75 -8.36 -14.48 8.06
C LEU A 75 -9.41 -13.41 7.75
N GLN A 76 -9.83 -12.61 8.74
CA GLN A 76 -10.71 -11.47 8.52
C GLN A 76 -10.07 -10.42 7.60
N LYS A 77 -8.77 -10.10 7.79
CA LYS A 77 -8.02 -9.21 6.87
C LYS A 77 -8.01 -9.76 5.43
N ILE A 78 -7.79 -11.06 5.24
CA ILE A 78 -7.88 -11.71 3.92
C ILE A 78 -9.29 -11.57 3.35
N TRP A 79 -10.32 -11.89 4.13
CA TRP A 79 -11.70 -11.81 3.66
C TRP A 79 -12.06 -10.40 3.18
N VAL A 80 -11.69 -9.38 3.95
CA VAL A 80 -12.00 -7.97 3.64
C VAL A 80 -11.15 -7.43 2.49
N ASN A 81 -9.84 -7.71 2.44
CA ASN A 81 -8.93 -7.04 1.50
C ASN A 81 -8.63 -7.87 0.25
N VAL A 82 -8.58 -9.20 0.33
CA VAL A 82 -8.34 -10.06 -0.84
C VAL A 82 -9.68 -10.39 -1.52
N PHE A 83 -10.64 -10.98 -0.81
CA PHE A 83 -11.94 -11.30 -1.40
C PHE A 83 -12.84 -10.06 -1.50
N GLY A 84 -13.03 -9.28 -0.45
CA GLY A 84 -13.83 -8.04 -0.48
C GLY A 84 -13.19 -6.89 -1.24
N GLN A 85 -11.90 -6.96 -1.55
CA GLN A 85 -11.12 -5.98 -2.32
C GLN A 85 -11.28 -4.52 -1.86
N LYS A 86 -11.49 -4.31 -0.53
CA LYS A 86 -11.79 -3.00 0.06
C LYS A 86 -10.79 -1.91 -0.34
N LYS A 87 -9.49 -2.17 -0.19
CA LYS A 87 -8.44 -1.20 -0.56
C LYS A 87 -8.36 -0.97 -2.07
N LEU A 88 -8.61 -2.00 -2.87
CA LEU A 88 -8.58 -1.87 -4.33
C LEU A 88 -9.71 -0.98 -4.86
N LEU A 89 -10.89 -1.07 -4.26
CA LEU A 89 -12.09 -0.31 -4.64
C LEU A 89 -12.02 1.19 -4.26
N LYS A 90 -11.00 1.64 -3.51
CA LYS A 90 -10.71 3.07 -3.31
C LYS A 90 -10.52 3.83 -4.64
N ASP A 91 -10.02 3.16 -5.71
CA ASP A 91 -10.04 3.65 -7.09
C ASP A 91 -11.13 2.88 -7.88
N LYS A 92 -12.30 3.47 -8.01
CA LYS A 92 -13.50 2.82 -8.56
C LYS A 92 -13.27 2.22 -9.96
N LYS A 93 -12.62 2.95 -10.89
CA LYS A 93 -12.38 2.48 -12.27
C LYS A 93 -11.41 1.30 -12.31
N SER A 94 -10.26 1.41 -11.64
CA SER A 94 -9.30 0.29 -11.57
C SER A 94 -9.84 -0.87 -10.77
N GLY A 95 -10.61 -0.57 -9.72
CA GLY A 95 -11.26 -1.57 -8.88
C GLY A 95 -12.25 -2.41 -9.68
N ALA A 96 -13.14 -1.79 -10.46
CA ALA A 96 -14.13 -2.51 -11.28
C ALA A 96 -13.45 -3.46 -12.27
N ILE A 97 -12.44 -2.98 -13.03
CA ILE A 97 -11.69 -3.83 -13.96
C ILE A 97 -11.05 -5.03 -13.23
N HIS A 98 -10.46 -4.79 -12.05
CA HIS A 98 -9.81 -5.85 -11.30
C HIS A 98 -10.80 -6.85 -10.69
N VAL A 99 -11.96 -6.39 -10.23
CA VAL A 99 -13.05 -7.26 -9.77
C VAL A 99 -13.51 -8.19 -10.89
N MET A 100 -13.69 -7.65 -12.10
CA MET A 100 -14.03 -8.47 -13.28
C MET A 100 -12.95 -9.53 -13.56
N PHE A 101 -11.68 -9.17 -13.50
CA PHE A 101 -10.59 -10.15 -13.65
C PHE A 101 -10.58 -11.15 -12.49
N PHE A 102 -10.58 -10.71 -11.25
CA PHE A 102 -10.42 -11.56 -10.08
C PHE A 102 -11.51 -12.63 -9.98
N TYR A 103 -12.77 -12.20 -9.96
CA TYR A 103 -13.88 -13.15 -9.89
C TYR A 103 -14.09 -13.89 -11.21
N GLY A 104 -13.90 -13.21 -12.34
CA GLY A 104 -13.95 -13.85 -13.64
C GLY A 104 -12.97 -15.01 -13.75
N PHE A 105 -11.70 -14.82 -13.33
CA PHE A 105 -10.71 -15.90 -13.34
C PHE A 105 -11.08 -17.09 -12.43
N ILE A 106 -11.63 -16.84 -11.26
CA ILE A 106 -12.09 -17.91 -10.35
C ILE A 106 -13.21 -18.72 -11.02
N LEU A 107 -14.15 -18.03 -11.66
CA LEU A 107 -15.33 -18.66 -12.24
C LEU A 107 -15.03 -19.40 -13.54
N VAL A 108 -14.16 -18.88 -14.41
CA VAL A 108 -13.82 -19.58 -15.67
C VAL A 108 -12.94 -20.80 -15.49
N GLN A 109 -12.35 -21.06 -14.31
CA GLN A 109 -11.56 -22.28 -14.07
C GLN A 109 -12.38 -23.56 -14.33
N PHE A 110 -13.65 -23.56 -13.96
CA PHE A 110 -14.54 -24.69 -14.22
C PHE A 110 -14.79 -24.89 -15.73
N GLY A 111 -14.94 -23.79 -16.49
CA GLY A 111 -15.05 -23.84 -17.94
C GLY A 111 -13.76 -24.29 -18.61
N ALA A 112 -12.59 -23.89 -18.09
CA ALA A 112 -11.31 -24.38 -18.59
C ALA A 112 -11.14 -25.90 -18.38
N ILE A 113 -11.59 -26.42 -17.23
CA ILE A 113 -11.60 -27.87 -16.99
C ILE A 113 -12.51 -28.58 -17.99
N ASP A 114 -13.73 -28.07 -18.23
CA ASP A 114 -14.66 -28.64 -19.22
C ASP A 114 -14.06 -28.64 -20.63
N PHE A 115 -13.44 -27.52 -21.04
CA PHE A 115 -12.79 -27.42 -22.34
C PHE A 115 -11.60 -28.37 -22.49
N ILE A 116 -10.81 -28.59 -21.43
CA ILE A 116 -9.74 -29.59 -21.41
C ILE A 116 -10.31 -31.00 -21.59
N ILE A 117 -11.40 -31.34 -20.87
CA ILE A 117 -12.06 -32.66 -20.98
C ILE A 117 -12.54 -32.90 -22.42
N LYS A 118 -13.18 -31.91 -23.06
CA LYS A 118 -13.67 -31.99 -24.44
C LYS A 118 -12.52 -32.32 -25.45
N GLY A 119 -11.34 -31.74 -25.25
CA GLY A 119 -10.20 -32.01 -26.12
C GLY A 119 -9.48 -33.35 -25.87
N ILE A 120 -9.54 -33.88 -24.65
CA ILE A 120 -9.00 -35.19 -24.30
C ILE A 120 -9.92 -36.32 -24.79
N LYS A 121 -11.21 -36.16 -24.54
CA LYS A 121 -12.24 -37.16 -24.92
C LYS A 121 -13.39 -36.45 -25.63
N PRO A 122 -13.44 -36.52 -26.97
CA PRO A 122 -14.52 -35.91 -27.77
C PRO A 122 -15.91 -36.34 -27.28
N GLY A 123 -16.82 -35.36 -27.16
CA GLY A 123 -18.18 -35.59 -26.67
C GLY A 123 -18.29 -35.76 -25.14
N ALA A 124 -17.18 -35.72 -24.39
CA ALA A 124 -17.23 -35.69 -22.94
C ALA A 124 -17.30 -34.24 -22.43
N HIS A 125 -17.98 -34.05 -21.32
CA HIS A 125 -18.12 -32.77 -20.60
C HIS A 125 -18.21 -33.02 -19.09
N LEU A 126 -18.23 -31.94 -18.32
CA LEU A 126 -18.41 -32.06 -16.86
C LEU A 126 -19.76 -32.74 -16.51
N PRO A 127 -19.79 -33.68 -15.55
CA PRO A 127 -20.97 -34.48 -15.22
C PRO A 127 -21.99 -33.69 -14.36
N LEU A 128 -22.50 -32.57 -14.89
CA LEU A 128 -23.44 -31.66 -14.20
C LEU A 128 -24.92 -32.00 -14.50
N GLY A 129 -25.18 -32.98 -15.36
CA GLY A 129 -26.55 -33.38 -15.74
C GLY A 129 -27.39 -32.19 -16.24
N PRO A 130 -28.62 -31.99 -15.74
CA PRO A 130 -29.49 -30.92 -16.21
C PRO A 130 -28.94 -29.50 -15.96
N LEU A 131 -27.97 -29.31 -15.07
CA LEU A 131 -27.33 -28.02 -14.76
C LEU A 131 -26.29 -27.62 -15.82
N TYR A 132 -25.88 -28.53 -16.71
CA TYR A 132 -24.82 -28.28 -17.69
C TYR A 132 -25.16 -27.14 -18.65
N ALA A 133 -26.40 -27.07 -19.13
CA ALA A 133 -26.88 -25.99 -20.00
C ALA A 133 -26.80 -24.60 -19.35
N GLY A 134 -27.18 -24.49 -18.08
CA GLY A 134 -27.04 -23.25 -17.31
C GLY A 134 -25.56 -22.91 -17.02
N PHE A 135 -24.72 -23.93 -16.82
CA PHE A 135 -23.29 -23.78 -16.62
C PHE A 135 -22.60 -23.23 -17.89
N THR A 136 -22.86 -23.78 -19.07
CA THR A 136 -22.25 -23.29 -20.34
C THR A 136 -22.64 -21.84 -20.63
N PHE A 137 -23.93 -21.49 -20.47
CA PHE A 137 -24.39 -20.11 -20.58
C PHE A 137 -23.63 -19.16 -19.64
N PHE A 138 -23.54 -19.54 -18.36
CA PHE A 138 -22.85 -18.74 -17.37
C PHE A 138 -21.34 -18.58 -17.71
N GLN A 139 -20.68 -19.65 -18.17
CA GLN A 139 -19.28 -19.59 -18.55
C GLN A 139 -19.02 -18.65 -19.74
N GLU A 140 -19.89 -18.63 -20.74
CA GLU A 140 -19.76 -17.68 -21.86
C GLU A 140 -19.94 -16.23 -21.43
N ILE A 141 -20.93 -15.92 -20.58
CA ILE A 141 -21.13 -14.56 -20.02
C ILE A 141 -19.92 -14.11 -19.24
N VAL A 142 -19.34 -14.97 -18.39
CA VAL A 142 -18.11 -14.64 -17.65
C VAL A 142 -16.93 -14.44 -18.57
N THR A 143 -16.80 -15.25 -19.62
CA THR A 143 -15.76 -15.11 -20.64
C THR A 143 -15.86 -13.76 -21.38
N LEU A 144 -17.08 -13.34 -21.77
CA LEU A 144 -17.33 -12.02 -22.35
C LEU A 144 -16.98 -10.90 -21.38
N MET A 145 -17.38 -11.02 -20.11
CA MET A 145 -17.04 -10.05 -19.06
C MET A 145 -15.52 -9.87 -18.96
N ILE A 146 -14.74 -10.94 -18.98
CA ILE A 146 -13.27 -10.86 -18.94
C ILE A 146 -12.75 -10.19 -20.24
N LEU A 147 -13.27 -10.47 -21.40
CA LEU A 147 -12.89 -9.80 -22.65
C LEU A 147 -13.13 -8.28 -22.58
N VAL A 148 -14.29 -7.88 -22.06
CA VAL A 148 -14.56 -6.45 -21.82
C VAL A 148 -13.54 -5.83 -20.88
N ALA A 149 -13.17 -6.54 -19.80
CA ALA A 149 -12.14 -6.08 -18.87
C ALA A 149 -10.75 -5.97 -19.56
N VAL A 150 -10.39 -6.89 -20.45
CA VAL A 150 -9.14 -6.84 -21.25
C VAL A 150 -9.14 -5.61 -22.15
N ILE A 151 -10.23 -5.37 -22.89
CA ILE A 151 -10.35 -4.21 -23.78
C ILE A 151 -10.27 -2.90 -22.97
N TRP A 152 -10.97 -2.83 -21.86
CA TRP A 152 -10.96 -1.65 -21.00
C TRP A 152 -9.59 -1.42 -20.38
N ALA A 153 -8.90 -2.45 -19.89
CA ALA A 153 -7.54 -2.38 -19.39
C ALA A 153 -6.53 -1.95 -20.46
N PHE A 154 -6.68 -2.46 -21.69
CA PHE A 154 -5.89 -2.06 -22.85
C PHE A 154 -6.11 -0.57 -23.17
N HIS A 155 -7.37 -0.14 -23.29
CA HIS A 155 -7.74 1.26 -23.55
C HIS A 155 -7.10 2.21 -22.54
N ARG A 156 -7.24 1.92 -21.24
CA ARG A 156 -6.66 2.76 -20.17
C ARG A 156 -5.14 2.85 -20.23
N ARG A 157 -4.46 1.79 -20.65
CA ARG A 157 -3.00 1.76 -20.68
C ARG A 157 -2.42 2.39 -21.93
N TYR A 158 -2.98 2.10 -23.09
CA TYR A 158 -2.39 2.46 -24.38
C TYR A 158 -3.09 3.63 -25.07
N VAL A 159 -4.39 3.84 -24.83
CA VAL A 159 -5.17 4.94 -25.42
C VAL A 159 -5.24 6.14 -24.47
N GLU A 160 -5.74 6.00 -23.24
CA GLU A 160 -5.76 7.06 -22.22
C GLU A 160 -4.34 7.39 -21.72
N ARG A 161 -3.40 6.50 -21.86
CA ARG A 161 -1.98 6.67 -21.49
C ARG A 161 -1.76 7.16 -20.07
N LEU A 162 -2.48 6.61 -19.10
CA LEU A 162 -2.33 6.96 -17.69
C LEU A 162 -0.86 6.90 -17.25
N VAL A 163 -0.35 8.01 -16.73
CA VAL A 163 1.09 8.18 -16.37
C VAL A 163 1.58 7.10 -15.41
N ARG A 164 0.76 6.72 -14.42
CA ARG A 164 1.13 5.71 -13.41
C ARG A 164 1.24 4.27 -13.94
N LEU A 165 0.72 3.98 -15.14
CA LEU A 165 0.73 2.64 -15.71
C LEU A 165 1.92 2.45 -16.66
N LYS A 166 2.85 1.55 -16.31
CA LYS A 166 3.98 1.20 -17.17
C LYS A 166 3.48 0.63 -18.52
N ARG A 167 3.97 1.17 -19.63
CA ARG A 167 3.59 0.79 -21.01
C ARG A 167 4.67 -0.05 -21.68
N ASN A 168 5.21 -1.00 -20.94
CA ASN A 168 6.21 -1.93 -21.46
C ASN A 168 5.57 -3.18 -22.10
N PHE A 169 6.34 -3.90 -22.91
CA PHE A 169 5.93 -5.15 -23.56
C PHE A 169 5.38 -6.18 -22.56
N LYS A 170 6.04 -6.36 -21.40
CA LYS A 170 5.60 -7.29 -20.35
C LYS A 170 4.16 -7.04 -19.88
N SER A 171 3.72 -5.78 -19.88
CA SER A 171 2.36 -5.42 -19.48
C SER A 171 1.31 -5.70 -20.55
N GLY A 172 1.68 -5.61 -21.85
CA GLY A 172 0.83 -6.00 -22.98
C GLY A 172 0.69 -7.51 -23.08
N LEU A 173 1.77 -8.23 -22.82
CA LEU A 173 1.82 -9.69 -22.89
C LEU A 173 0.77 -10.37 -22.00
N VAL A 174 0.52 -9.84 -20.81
CA VAL A 174 -0.50 -10.38 -19.90
C VAL A 174 -1.91 -10.19 -20.47
N LEU A 175 -2.19 -9.04 -21.06
CA LEU A 175 -3.49 -8.82 -21.74
C LEU A 175 -3.65 -9.76 -22.94
N LEU A 176 -2.56 -10.04 -23.65
CA LEU A 176 -2.55 -11.03 -24.73
C LEU A 176 -2.85 -12.44 -24.22
N PHE A 177 -2.22 -12.88 -23.11
CA PHE A 177 -2.50 -14.19 -22.56
C PHE A 177 -3.96 -14.31 -22.12
N ILE A 178 -4.48 -13.34 -21.38
CA ILE A 178 -5.86 -13.35 -20.91
C ILE A 178 -6.84 -13.30 -22.09
N GLY A 179 -6.63 -12.40 -23.03
CA GLY A 179 -7.47 -12.30 -24.22
C GLY A 179 -7.40 -13.55 -25.08
N GLY A 180 -6.19 -14.10 -25.27
CA GLY A 180 -5.98 -15.35 -26.00
C GLY A 180 -6.68 -16.55 -25.37
N LEU A 181 -6.66 -16.67 -24.04
CA LEU A 181 -7.43 -17.70 -23.31
C LEU A 181 -8.94 -17.59 -23.59
N MET A 182 -9.49 -16.38 -23.52
CA MET A 182 -10.93 -16.16 -23.74
C MET A 182 -11.33 -16.41 -25.19
N VAL A 183 -10.56 -15.91 -26.14
CA VAL A 183 -10.84 -16.08 -27.56
C VAL A 183 -10.70 -17.55 -27.98
N SER A 184 -9.67 -18.26 -27.52
CA SER A 184 -9.45 -19.67 -27.87
C SER A 184 -10.57 -20.59 -27.39
N VAL A 185 -11.11 -20.37 -26.17
CA VAL A 185 -12.23 -21.19 -25.68
C VAL A 185 -13.51 -20.94 -26.47
N LEU A 186 -13.79 -19.66 -26.83
CA LEU A 186 -14.98 -19.33 -27.64
C LEU A 186 -14.90 -19.93 -29.05
N ILE A 187 -13.74 -19.82 -29.70
CA ILE A 187 -13.52 -20.44 -31.03
C ILE A 187 -13.63 -21.97 -30.93
N GLY A 188 -12.99 -22.55 -29.89
CA GLY A 188 -13.04 -24.00 -29.72
C GLY A 188 -14.47 -24.52 -29.51
N ASN A 189 -15.26 -23.89 -28.63
CA ASN A 189 -16.66 -24.28 -28.42
C ASN A 189 -17.48 -24.11 -29.68
N GLY A 190 -17.36 -23.00 -30.42
CA GLY A 190 -18.07 -22.80 -31.68
C GLY A 190 -17.73 -23.83 -32.77
N MET A 191 -16.44 -24.21 -32.87
CA MET A 191 -16.01 -25.27 -33.77
C MET A 191 -16.47 -26.66 -33.31
N GLY A 192 -16.59 -26.88 -31.99
CA GLY A 192 -17.14 -28.11 -31.42
C GLY A 192 -18.58 -28.35 -31.82
N ILE A 193 -19.44 -27.34 -31.87
CA ILE A 193 -20.83 -27.40 -32.32
C ILE A 193 -20.88 -27.92 -33.78
N ILE A 194 -20.07 -27.34 -34.67
CA ILE A 194 -20.00 -27.79 -36.07
C ILE A 194 -19.47 -29.24 -36.18
N TRP A 195 -18.42 -29.56 -35.44
CA TRP A 195 -17.81 -30.90 -35.47
C TRP A 195 -18.77 -32.00 -35.05
N HIS A 196 -19.54 -31.77 -33.95
CA HIS A 196 -20.48 -32.78 -33.45
C HIS A 196 -21.85 -32.75 -34.13
N GLY A 197 -22.08 -31.80 -35.02
CA GLY A 197 -23.36 -31.63 -35.73
C GLY A 197 -24.48 -31.24 -34.79
N GLU A 198 -24.16 -30.51 -33.74
CA GLU A 198 -25.13 -29.98 -32.76
C GLU A 198 -25.85 -28.74 -33.30
N ASP A 199 -27.09 -28.57 -32.92
CA ASP A 199 -27.85 -27.35 -33.26
C ASP A 199 -27.40 -26.18 -32.37
N PRO A 200 -27.28 -24.96 -32.92
CA PRO A 200 -27.03 -23.76 -32.16
C PRO A 200 -28.04 -23.58 -31.04
N ALA A 201 -27.57 -23.43 -29.78
CA ALA A 201 -28.40 -23.32 -28.61
C ALA A 201 -28.26 -21.95 -27.92
N TRP A 202 -29.33 -21.45 -27.34
CA TRP A 202 -29.30 -20.21 -26.57
C TRP A 202 -28.42 -20.29 -25.31
N THR A 203 -28.11 -21.49 -24.87
CA THR A 203 -27.23 -21.76 -23.72
C THR A 203 -25.75 -21.58 -24.02
N GLU A 204 -25.38 -21.46 -25.32
CA GLU A 204 -24.03 -21.15 -25.78
C GLU A 204 -24.11 -20.06 -26.87
N PRO A 205 -24.53 -18.84 -26.52
CA PRO A 205 -24.90 -17.82 -27.51
C PRO A 205 -23.71 -17.39 -28.40
N VAL A 206 -22.50 -17.25 -27.85
CA VAL A 206 -21.31 -16.82 -28.62
C VAL A 206 -20.78 -17.96 -29.45
N ALA A 207 -20.67 -19.16 -28.90
CA ALA A 207 -20.26 -20.35 -29.63
C ALA A 207 -21.24 -20.66 -30.79
N SER A 208 -22.57 -20.47 -30.55
CA SER A 208 -23.60 -20.60 -31.58
C SER A 208 -23.44 -19.58 -32.71
N VAL A 209 -23.16 -18.31 -32.41
CA VAL A 209 -22.86 -17.29 -33.43
C VAL A 209 -21.62 -17.65 -34.24
N ILE A 210 -20.58 -18.14 -33.58
CA ILE A 210 -19.34 -18.61 -34.25
C ILE A 210 -19.66 -19.81 -35.15
N SER A 211 -20.44 -20.81 -34.68
CA SER A 211 -20.80 -21.97 -35.43
C SER A 211 -21.61 -21.61 -36.68
N LEU A 212 -22.56 -20.71 -36.58
CA LEU A 212 -23.32 -20.19 -37.72
C LEU A 212 -22.47 -19.45 -38.73
N ALA A 213 -21.56 -18.58 -38.29
CA ALA A 213 -20.67 -17.79 -39.11
C ALA A 213 -19.67 -18.67 -39.92
N PHE A 214 -19.30 -19.82 -39.37
CA PHE A 214 -18.30 -20.72 -39.94
C PHE A 214 -18.87 -22.09 -40.38
N SER A 215 -20.20 -22.25 -40.43
CA SER A 215 -20.88 -23.50 -40.83
C SER A 215 -20.46 -24.05 -42.19
N TRP A 216 -20.00 -23.19 -43.11
CA TRP A 216 -19.49 -23.54 -44.43
C TRP A 216 -18.14 -24.32 -44.43
N LEU A 217 -17.40 -24.34 -43.29
CA LEU A 217 -16.13 -25.04 -43.20
C LEU A 217 -16.22 -26.58 -43.24
N GLY A 218 -17.36 -27.11 -42.85
CA GLY A 218 -17.57 -28.55 -42.71
C GLY A 218 -16.83 -29.20 -41.53
N GLU A 219 -17.11 -30.48 -41.27
CA GLU A 219 -16.62 -31.21 -40.10
C GLU A 219 -15.10 -31.28 -40.02
N THR A 220 -14.40 -31.67 -41.08
CA THR A 220 -12.94 -31.88 -41.06
C THR A 220 -12.17 -30.62 -40.69
N ALA A 221 -12.53 -29.46 -41.27
CA ALA A 221 -11.88 -28.20 -40.94
C ALA A 221 -12.19 -27.77 -39.53
N SER A 222 -13.43 -27.99 -39.06
CA SER A 222 -13.86 -27.66 -37.70
C SER A 222 -13.10 -28.45 -36.64
N VAL A 223 -12.83 -29.74 -36.88
CA VAL A 223 -11.98 -30.55 -35.97
C VAL A 223 -10.56 -30.00 -35.91
N VAL A 224 -9.96 -29.63 -37.02
CA VAL A 224 -8.60 -29.06 -37.03
C VAL A 224 -8.55 -27.74 -36.26
N ILE A 225 -9.51 -26.83 -36.50
CA ILE A 225 -9.56 -25.53 -35.84
C ILE A 225 -9.87 -25.71 -34.35
N PHE A 226 -10.73 -26.65 -33.97
CA PHE A 226 -11.00 -27.01 -32.57
C PHE A 226 -9.70 -27.38 -31.85
N TYR A 227 -8.91 -28.32 -32.38
CA TYR A 227 -7.66 -28.73 -31.76
C TYR A 227 -6.59 -27.64 -31.77
N LEU A 228 -6.54 -26.80 -32.80
CA LEU A 228 -5.67 -25.63 -32.80
C LEU A 228 -6.05 -24.64 -31.67
N ALA A 229 -7.34 -24.35 -31.50
CA ALA A 229 -7.85 -23.48 -30.41
C ALA A 229 -7.61 -24.13 -29.05
N TRP A 230 -7.83 -25.43 -28.92
CA TRP A 230 -7.61 -26.20 -27.69
C TRP A 230 -6.13 -26.18 -27.25
N TRP A 231 -5.20 -26.46 -28.18
CA TRP A 231 -3.77 -26.38 -27.90
C TRP A 231 -3.31 -24.95 -27.65
N ALA A 232 -3.84 -23.97 -28.36
CA ALA A 232 -3.57 -22.55 -28.09
C ALA A 232 -4.02 -22.17 -26.70
N HIS A 233 -5.23 -22.57 -26.28
CA HIS A 233 -5.75 -22.35 -24.93
C HIS A 233 -4.84 -22.97 -23.87
N LEU A 234 -4.48 -24.24 -24.03
CA LEU A 234 -3.60 -24.96 -23.12
C LEU A 234 -2.22 -24.28 -23.00
N LEU A 235 -1.61 -23.93 -24.15
CA LEU A 235 -0.30 -23.28 -24.16
C LEU A 235 -0.35 -21.88 -23.55
N PHE A 236 -1.40 -21.09 -23.79
CA PHE A 236 -1.59 -19.81 -23.10
C PHE A 236 -1.73 -20.01 -21.60
N LEU A 237 -2.54 -20.98 -21.17
CA LEU A 237 -2.75 -21.28 -19.74
C LEU A 237 -1.44 -21.70 -19.06
N LEU A 238 -0.73 -22.66 -19.62
CA LEU A 238 0.51 -23.20 -19.04
C LEU A 238 1.67 -22.19 -19.10
N THR A 239 1.78 -21.43 -20.19
CA THR A 239 2.77 -20.35 -20.29
C THR A 239 2.48 -19.26 -19.24
N PHE A 240 1.23 -18.86 -19.09
CA PHE A 240 0.81 -17.90 -18.09
C PHE A 240 1.08 -18.41 -16.67
N LEU A 241 0.79 -19.68 -16.38
CA LEU A 241 1.10 -20.33 -15.10
C LEU A 241 2.59 -20.18 -14.73
N VAL A 242 3.49 -20.49 -15.66
CA VAL A 242 4.95 -20.39 -15.43
C VAL A 242 5.41 -18.92 -15.38
N TYR A 243 4.75 -18.03 -16.12
CA TYR A 243 5.08 -16.60 -16.17
C TYR A 243 4.68 -15.83 -14.90
N VAL A 244 3.56 -16.22 -14.27
CA VAL A 244 3.02 -15.55 -13.07
C VAL A 244 4.07 -15.32 -11.99
N PRO A 245 4.76 -16.32 -11.43
CA PRO A 245 5.70 -16.12 -10.32
C PRO A 245 6.99 -15.40 -10.73
N GLN A 246 7.23 -15.19 -12.02
CA GLN A 246 8.39 -14.50 -12.57
C GLN A 246 8.13 -13.04 -12.95
N SER A 247 6.92 -12.56 -12.77
CA SER A 247 6.46 -11.25 -13.18
C SER A 247 5.81 -10.48 -12.04
N LYS A 248 5.37 -9.26 -12.30
CA LYS A 248 4.53 -8.50 -11.34
C LYS A 248 3.23 -9.22 -10.94
N HIS A 249 2.85 -10.30 -11.65
CA HIS A 249 1.71 -11.14 -11.31
C HIS A 249 2.03 -12.17 -10.21
N ALA A 250 3.27 -12.22 -9.72
CA ALA A 250 3.63 -12.94 -8.50
C ALA A 250 2.71 -12.57 -7.32
N HIS A 251 2.09 -11.37 -7.36
CA HIS A 251 1.11 -10.94 -6.37
C HIS A 251 -0.12 -11.87 -6.25
N LEU A 252 -0.43 -12.67 -7.26
CA LEU A 252 -1.50 -13.68 -7.15
C LEU A 252 -1.21 -14.68 -6.01
N ILE A 253 0.06 -14.93 -5.73
CA ILE A 253 0.53 -15.82 -4.64
C ILE A 253 1.00 -14.97 -3.47
N ALA A 254 1.90 -14.03 -3.72
CA ALA A 254 2.53 -13.23 -2.67
C ALA A 254 1.58 -12.18 -2.06
N GLY A 255 0.59 -11.66 -2.80
CA GLY A 255 -0.37 -10.67 -2.29
C GLY A 255 -1.26 -11.20 -1.16
N PRO A 256 -1.98 -12.33 -1.33
CA PRO A 256 -2.71 -12.96 -0.23
C PRO A 256 -1.81 -13.33 0.95
N ALA A 257 -0.59 -13.85 0.69
CA ALA A 257 0.38 -14.13 1.74
C ALA A 257 0.78 -12.85 2.49
N ASN A 258 1.04 -11.76 1.77
CA ASN A 258 1.38 -10.47 2.36
C ASN A 258 0.25 -9.92 3.25
N VAL A 259 -0.99 -10.00 2.79
CA VAL A 259 -2.16 -9.59 3.59
C VAL A 259 -2.33 -10.45 4.84
N TYR A 260 -2.06 -11.77 4.75
CA TYR A 260 -2.14 -12.68 5.90
C TYR A 260 -1.07 -12.38 6.94
N PHE A 261 0.19 -12.21 6.51
CA PHE A 261 1.32 -11.94 7.39
C PHE A 261 1.47 -10.47 7.78
N ASN A 262 0.63 -9.57 7.25
CA ASN A 262 0.65 -8.15 7.59
C ASN A 262 0.49 -7.91 9.10
N ARG A 263 1.11 -6.87 9.63
CA ARG A 263 1.02 -6.51 11.06
C ARG A 263 -0.42 -6.31 11.49
N LEU A 264 -0.75 -6.78 12.69
CA LEU A 264 -2.04 -6.54 13.34
C LEU A 264 -2.02 -5.25 14.16
N GLU A 265 -0.85 -4.76 14.51
CA GLU A 265 -0.63 -3.51 15.24
C GLU A 265 -1.03 -2.27 14.44
N ASN A 266 -1.07 -1.13 15.12
CA ASN A 266 -1.38 0.15 14.50
C ASN A 266 -0.41 0.46 13.35
N PRO A 267 -0.95 0.94 12.23
CA PRO A 267 -0.14 1.20 11.04
C PRO A 267 0.95 2.23 11.33
N GLY A 268 2.19 1.95 10.91
CA GLY A 268 3.33 2.86 11.06
C GLY A 268 4.01 2.83 12.43
N LYS A 269 3.58 1.94 13.33
CA LYS A 269 4.33 1.63 14.55
C LYS A 269 5.67 0.99 14.17
N LEU A 270 6.78 1.57 14.62
CA LEU A 270 8.11 1.06 14.34
C LEU A 270 8.54 0.02 15.40
N LYS A 271 9.23 -1.00 14.96
CA LYS A 271 9.78 -2.01 15.87
C LYS A 271 10.90 -1.40 16.72
N LYS A 272 10.89 -1.70 18.03
CA LYS A 272 11.96 -1.35 18.95
C LYS A 272 13.24 -2.08 18.56
N ILE A 273 14.38 -1.38 18.56
CA ILE A 273 15.70 -1.98 18.47
C ILE A 273 16.16 -2.37 19.88
N ASP A 274 16.63 -3.58 20.03
CA ASP A 274 17.30 -4.03 21.26
C ASP A 274 18.80 -3.74 21.12
N PHE A 275 19.28 -2.77 21.89
CA PHE A 275 20.70 -2.41 21.91
C PHE A 275 21.54 -3.30 22.84
N GLU A 276 20.91 -4.15 23.65
CA GLU A 276 21.60 -5.10 24.53
C GLU A 276 21.85 -6.44 23.84
N ASP A 277 21.30 -6.64 22.64
CA ASP A 277 21.52 -7.85 21.85
C ASP A 277 22.91 -7.82 21.20
N GLU A 278 23.89 -8.38 21.87
CA GLU A 278 25.29 -8.48 21.41
C GLU A 278 25.44 -9.30 20.11
N SER A 279 24.42 -10.01 19.66
CA SER A 279 24.45 -10.75 18.40
C SER A 279 24.29 -9.85 17.16
N GLN A 280 23.90 -8.60 17.33
CA GLN A 280 23.70 -7.64 16.25
C GLN A 280 24.99 -6.88 15.93
N GLU A 281 25.60 -7.19 14.80
CA GLU A 281 26.80 -6.49 14.29
C GLU A 281 26.47 -5.09 13.72
N SER A 282 25.22 -4.84 13.33
CA SER A 282 24.75 -3.58 12.76
C SER A 282 23.28 -3.33 13.06
N PHE A 283 22.90 -2.06 13.12
CA PHE A 283 21.53 -1.64 13.37
C PHE A 283 20.87 -1.15 12.07
N GLY A 284 19.59 -1.48 11.91
CA GLY A 284 18.84 -1.15 10.69
C GLY A 284 19.11 -2.13 9.55
N VAL A 285 18.98 -1.64 8.31
CA VAL A 285 19.11 -2.43 7.08
C VAL A 285 20.15 -1.82 6.16
N GLY A 286 21.32 -2.44 6.10
CA GLY A 286 22.41 -2.09 5.17
C GLY A 286 22.53 -3.05 4.01
N LYS A 287 22.10 -4.30 4.20
CA LYS A 287 22.12 -5.38 3.20
C LYS A 287 20.70 -5.93 3.00
N ILE A 288 20.49 -6.58 1.87
CA ILE A 288 19.16 -7.14 1.56
C ILE A 288 18.73 -8.21 2.58
N GLU A 289 19.66 -8.94 3.16
CA GLU A 289 19.42 -9.99 4.17
C GLU A 289 19.01 -9.44 5.54
N ASP A 290 19.27 -8.16 5.81
CA ASP A 290 18.86 -7.51 7.05
C ASP A 290 17.35 -7.27 7.11
N PHE A 291 16.68 -7.24 5.95
CA PHE A 291 15.22 -7.22 5.92
C PHE A 291 14.62 -8.49 6.52
N THR A 292 13.48 -8.35 7.13
CA THR A 292 12.71 -9.49 7.62
C THR A 292 12.08 -10.26 6.46
N GLN A 293 11.81 -11.55 6.67
CA GLN A 293 11.12 -12.38 5.67
C GLN A 293 9.76 -11.79 5.27
N HIS A 294 9.05 -11.15 6.19
CA HIS A 294 7.80 -10.45 5.89
C HIS A 294 8.04 -9.25 4.94
N GLN A 295 9.03 -8.39 5.24
CA GLN A 295 9.38 -7.27 4.35
C GLN A 295 9.79 -7.77 2.94
N MET A 296 10.41 -8.95 2.84
CA MET A 296 10.75 -9.56 1.54
C MET A 296 9.52 -10.11 0.79
N ILE A 297 8.47 -10.57 1.51
CA ILE A 297 7.17 -10.93 0.88
C ILE A 297 6.55 -9.69 0.23
N ASP A 298 6.61 -8.52 0.89
CA ASP A 298 6.16 -7.22 0.33
C ASP A 298 6.75 -6.96 -1.06
N PHE A 299 8.04 -7.28 -1.27
CA PHE A 299 8.71 -7.02 -2.55
C PHE A 299 8.06 -7.81 -3.70
N TYR A 300 7.74 -9.08 -3.47
CA TYR A 300 7.06 -9.93 -4.47
C TYR A 300 5.55 -9.68 -4.56
N ALA A 301 4.94 -9.11 -3.53
CA ALA A 301 3.54 -8.74 -3.53
C ALA A 301 3.25 -7.49 -4.40
N CYS A 302 4.25 -6.66 -4.71
CA CYS A 302 4.07 -5.45 -5.48
C CYS A 302 3.56 -5.73 -6.90
N VAL A 303 2.40 -5.14 -7.23
CA VAL A 303 1.72 -5.29 -8.54
C VAL A 303 2.12 -4.23 -9.57
N GLU A 304 3.02 -3.31 -9.22
CA GLU A 304 3.44 -2.19 -10.07
C GLU A 304 2.25 -1.34 -10.58
N CYS A 305 1.23 -1.13 -9.75
CA CYS A 305 0.04 -0.37 -10.13
C CYS A 305 0.23 1.16 -10.08
N GLY A 306 1.30 1.64 -9.46
CA GLY A 306 1.68 3.04 -9.36
C GLY A 306 0.77 3.91 -8.49
N ARG A 307 -0.16 3.35 -7.70
CA ARG A 307 -1.03 4.15 -6.81
C ARG A 307 -0.23 4.85 -5.73
N CYS A 308 0.73 4.17 -5.11
CA CYS A 308 1.63 4.72 -4.10
C CYS A 308 2.45 5.90 -4.65
N THR A 309 3.04 5.75 -5.83
CA THR A 309 3.81 6.78 -6.50
C THR A 309 2.96 8.00 -6.86
N ASN A 310 1.74 7.77 -7.39
CA ASN A 310 0.82 8.86 -7.76
C ASN A 310 0.34 9.69 -6.55
N MET A 311 0.38 9.12 -5.35
CA MET A 311 -0.07 9.80 -4.13
C MET A 311 1.10 10.33 -3.28
N CYS A 312 2.32 9.91 -3.58
CA CYS A 312 3.52 10.33 -2.86
C CYS A 312 3.80 11.83 -3.07
N PRO A 313 3.98 12.60 -1.99
CA PRO A 313 4.32 14.02 -2.11
C PRO A 313 5.70 14.24 -2.74
N ALA A 314 6.69 13.41 -2.43
CA ALA A 314 8.02 13.50 -3.02
C ALA A 314 8.00 13.30 -4.54
N THR A 315 7.39 12.22 -5.02
CA THR A 315 7.21 12.01 -6.47
C THR A 315 6.40 13.14 -7.12
N GLY A 316 5.33 13.58 -6.43
CA GLY A 316 4.43 14.63 -6.95
C GLY A 316 5.10 16.01 -7.10
N THR A 317 6.22 16.23 -6.44
CA THR A 317 7.02 17.45 -6.48
C THR A 317 8.36 17.30 -7.22
N GLY A 318 8.54 16.15 -7.91
CA GLY A 318 9.70 15.93 -8.77
C GLY A 318 10.96 15.44 -8.06
N LYS A 319 10.85 14.98 -6.79
CA LYS A 319 11.96 14.34 -6.08
C LYS A 319 12.18 12.90 -6.54
N MET A 320 13.37 12.37 -6.34
CA MET A 320 13.80 11.04 -6.81
C MET A 320 12.96 9.88 -6.25
N LEU A 321 12.37 10.01 -5.06
CA LEU A 321 11.64 8.92 -4.42
C LEU A 321 10.35 8.57 -5.16
N SER A 322 10.29 7.35 -5.67
CA SER A 322 9.07 6.67 -6.12
C SER A 322 8.82 5.44 -5.23
N PRO A 323 7.78 5.40 -4.38
CA PRO A 323 7.55 4.26 -3.50
C PRO A 323 7.36 2.93 -4.25
N MET A 324 6.79 2.95 -5.44
CA MET A 324 6.68 1.76 -6.27
C MET A 324 8.05 1.28 -6.75
N ASP A 325 8.88 2.20 -7.26
CA ASP A 325 10.18 1.82 -7.79
C ASP A 325 11.15 1.40 -6.68
N LEU A 326 11.03 1.96 -5.48
CA LEU A 326 11.74 1.51 -4.28
C LEU A 326 11.49 0.01 -4.04
N ILE A 327 10.23 -0.43 -3.98
CA ILE A 327 9.88 -1.85 -3.79
C ILE A 327 10.37 -2.72 -4.97
N VAL A 328 10.24 -2.23 -6.19
CA VAL A 328 10.68 -2.96 -7.40
C VAL A 328 12.20 -3.13 -7.43
N LYS A 329 12.96 -2.10 -7.09
CA LYS A 329 14.42 -2.15 -6.97
C LYS A 329 14.86 -3.18 -5.93
N MET A 330 14.24 -3.18 -4.73
CA MET A 330 14.53 -4.17 -3.69
C MET A 330 14.15 -5.60 -4.13
N ARG A 331 13.01 -5.79 -4.82
CA ARG A 331 12.62 -7.09 -5.38
C ARG A 331 13.64 -7.61 -6.37
N ASP A 332 14.05 -6.76 -7.30
CA ASP A 332 14.99 -7.14 -8.36
C ASP A 332 16.38 -7.42 -7.77
N HIS A 333 16.81 -6.62 -6.79
CA HIS A 333 18.05 -6.85 -6.04
C HIS A 333 18.00 -8.16 -5.26
N LEU A 334 16.95 -8.43 -4.47
CA LEU A 334 16.74 -9.70 -3.76
C LEU A 334 16.78 -10.90 -4.72
N THR A 335 16.18 -10.75 -5.91
CA THR A 335 16.13 -11.82 -6.91
C THR A 335 17.53 -12.12 -7.47
N ASN A 336 18.32 -11.10 -7.79
CA ASN A 336 19.66 -11.24 -8.34
C ASN A 336 20.66 -11.71 -7.28
N TYR A 337 20.63 -11.11 -6.10
CA TYR A 337 21.45 -11.51 -4.96
C TYR A 337 21.16 -12.94 -4.51
N GLY A 338 19.88 -13.27 -4.33
CA GLY A 338 19.46 -14.61 -3.96
C GLY A 338 19.88 -15.66 -4.99
N ALA A 339 19.85 -15.34 -6.29
CA ALA A 339 20.36 -16.22 -7.33
C ALA A 339 21.87 -16.45 -7.20
N SER A 340 22.65 -15.40 -6.92
CA SER A 340 24.12 -15.50 -6.77
C SER A 340 24.52 -16.35 -5.56
N VAL A 341 23.93 -16.10 -4.38
CA VAL A 341 24.32 -16.80 -3.14
C VAL A 341 23.75 -18.22 -3.02
N THR A 342 22.61 -18.52 -3.70
CA THR A 342 21.99 -19.86 -3.63
C THR A 342 22.27 -20.72 -4.86
N SER A 343 22.98 -20.21 -5.87
CA SER A 343 23.22 -20.85 -7.17
C SER A 343 21.94 -21.36 -7.85
N LYS A 344 20.78 -20.74 -7.56
CA LYS A 344 19.49 -21.07 -8.18
C LYS A 344 19.17 -20.09 -9.28
N GLN A 345 18.74 -20.61 -10.44
CA GLN A 345 18.31 -19.76 -11.52
C GLN A 345 16.99 -19.04 -11.16
N PRO A 346 16.97 -17.69 -11.19
CA PRO A 346 15.80 -16.91 -10.82
C PRO A 346 14.72 -16.91 -11.90
N TRP A 347 15.09 -17.30 -13.12
CA TRP A 347 14.24 -17.27 -14.30
C TRP A 347 14.28 -18.61 -15.03
N VAL A 348 13.12 -19.07 -15.48
CA VAL A 348 13.01 -20.23 -16.37
C VAL A 348 12.40 -19.79 -17.69
N PRO A 349 12.74 -20.44 -18.82
CA PRO A 349 12.12 -20.18 -20.10
C PRO A 349 10.61 -20.36 -19.98
N THR A 350 9.85 -19.45 -20.57
CA THR A 350 8.44 -19.66 -20.87
C THR A 350 8.31 -20.05 -22.32
N PHE A 351 7.25 -20.76 -22.69
CA PHE A 351 7.05 -21.22 -24.10
C PHE A 351 7.10 -20.08 -25.12
N ALA A 352 6.91 -18.85 -24.70
CA ALA A 352 6.86 -17.69 -25.60
C ALA A 352 8.07 -16.76 -25.48
N PHE A 353 8.73 -16.69 -24.30
CA PHE A 353 9.75 -15.65 -24.06
C PHE A 353 10.85 -16.10 -23.10
N VAL A 354 12.08 -15.77 -23.45
CA VAL A 354 13.27 -15.88 -22.60
C VAL A 354 13.57 -14.50 -22.04
N ASN A 355 13.71 -14.37 -20.73
CA ASN A 355 14.15 -13.11 -20.12
C ASN A 355 15.67 -12.99 -20.26
N THR A 356 16.13 -12.39 -21.37
CA THR A 356 17.54 -12.35 -21.77
C THR A 356 18.45 -11.60 -20.80
N LYS A 357 17.94 -10.57 -20.08
CA LYS A 357 18.77 -9.79 -19.15
C LYS A 357 19.06 -10.51 -17.84
N GLY A 358 18.08 -11.22 -17.27
CA GLY A 358 18.31 -12.01 -16.05
C GLY A 358 19.09 -13.30 -16.30
N ASN A 359 18.94 -13.90 -17.49
CA ASN A 359 19.65 -15.12 -17.85
C ASN A 359 21.17 -14.91 -18.07
N GLN A 360 21.60 -13.72 -18.51
CA GLN A 360 23.02 -13.45 -18.72
C GLN A 360 23.80 -13.44 -17.38
N ILE A 361 23.23 -12.91 -16.33
CA ILE A 361 23.85 -12.90 -14.99
C ILE A 361 23.82 -14.31 -14.38
N ALA A 362 22.69 -15.01 -14.49
CA ALA A 362 22.55 -16.37 -13.95
C ALA A 362 23.32 -17.43 -14.78
N LEU A 363 23.44 -17.27 -16.11
CA LEU A 363 24.26 -18.14 -16.96
C LEU A 363 25.75 -17.87 -16.80
N ALA A 364 26.17 -16.63 -16.57
CA ALA A 364 27.56 -16.33 -16.23
C ALA A 364 27.94 -16.94 -14.87
N ALA A 365 27.02 -16.93 -13.90
CA ALA A 365 27.22 -17.58 -12.60
C ALA A 365 27.18 -19.13 -12.67
N ALA A 366 26.33 -19.71 -13.55
CA ALA A 366 26.16 -21.16 -13.67
C ALA A 366 27.15 -21.83 -14.67
N GLY A 367 27.69 -21.07 -15.62
CA GLY A 367 28.56 -21.57 -16.68
C GLY A 367 30.06 -21.66 -16.31
N GLN A 368 30.45 -21.09 -15.19
CA GLN A 368 31.83 -21.21 -14.66
C GLN A 368 31.85 -22.28 -13.58
N GLY A 369 32.07 -23.50 -14.01
CA GLY A 369 32.24 -24.65 -13.11
C GLY A 369 33.24 -24.38 -12.01
N ALA A 370 32.84 -24.63 -10.78
CA ALA A 370 33.62 -24.95 -9.60
C ALA A 370 34.83 -24.03 -9.26
N GLN A 371 34.54 -22.77 -8.97
CA GLN A 371 35.36 -22.03 -8.01
C GLN A 371 34.38 -21.20 -7.16
N GLU A 372 34.08 -21.67 -5.96
CA GLU A 372 33.13 -21.06 -4.99
C GLU A 372 33.47 -19.61 -4.61
N SER A 373 34.66 -19.12 -4.89
CA SER A 373 35.08 -17.75 -4.57
C SER A 373 34.82 -16.71 -5.70
N ALA A 374 34.60 -17.15 -6.95
CA ALA A 374 34.47 -16.23 -8.08
C ALA A 374 33.01 -15.85 -8.38
N ALA A 375 32.03 -16.68 -8.02
CA ALA A 375 30.59 -16.41 -8.27
C ALA A 375 30.03 -15.32 -7.35
N ALA A 376 30.52 -15.21 -6.12
CA ALA A 376 30.13 -14.17 -5.16
C ALA A 376 30.65 -12.77 -5.58
N SER A 377 31.69 -12.69 -6.41
CA SER A 377 32.25 -11.42 -6.87
C SER A 377 31.54 -10.79 -8.09
N VAL A 378 30.60 -11.50 -8.73
CA VAL A 378 29.93 -11.06 -9.98
C VAL A 378 28.68 -10.21 -9.74
N TYR A 379 28.01 -10.32 -8.59
CA TYR A 379 26.87 -9.47 -8.23
C TYR A 379 27.05 -8.94 -6.81
N SER A 380 27.64 -7.77 -6.68
CA SER A 380 27.87 -7.12 -5.39
C SER A 380 27.50 -5.63 -5.35
N PRO A 381 26.39 -5.18 -5.99
CA PRO A 381 25.96 -3.81 -5.78
C PRO A 381 25.50 -3.65 -4.31
N SER A 382 25.89 -2.53 -3.69
CA SER A 382 25.43 -2.18 -2.35
C SER A 382 23.93 -1.86 -2.39
N LEU A 383 23.22 -2.23 -1.33
CA LEU A 383 21.78 -1.92 -1.23
C LEU A 383 21.57 -0.39 -1.20
N ILE A 384 22.37 0.30 -0.38
CA ILE A 384 22.36 1.76 -0.29
C ILE A 384 23.52 2.29 -1.13
N GLY A 385 23.23 3.23 -2.02
CA GLY A 385 24.17 3.81 -2.99
C GLY A 385 23.90 3.30 -4.40
N ASP A 386 24.08 1.98 -4.65
CA ASP A 386 23.93 1.43 -6.00
C ASP A 386 22.48 1.09 -6.37
N VAL A 387 21.71 0.51 -5.43
CA VAL A 387 20.33 0.07 -5.67
C VAL A 387 19.35 1.17 -5.28
N ILE A 388 19.47 1.71 -4.09
CA ILE A 388 18.66 2.77 -3.53
C ILE A 388 19.58 3.92 -3.16
N THR A 389 19.36 5.10 -3.70
CA THR A 389 20.19 6.27 -3.39
C THR A 389 19.83 6.86 -2.02
N GLU A 390 20.78 7.53 -1.38
CA GLU A 390 20.54 8.26 -0.13
C GLU A 390 19.47 9.35 -0.34
N GLU A 391 19.48 10.03 -1.50
CA GLU A 391 18.46 11.01 -1.86
C GLU A 391 17.04 10.41 -1.86
N GLU A 392 16.85 9.18 -2.39
CA GLU A 392 15.55 8.50 -2.33
C GLU A 392 15.13 8.22 -0.87
N ILE A 393 16.07 7.84 -0.01
CA ILE A 393 15.81 7.51 1.40
C ILE A 393 15.39 8.77 2.17
N TRP A 394 16.11 9.89 1.96
CA TRP A 394 15.87 11.13 2.71
C TRP A 394 14.66 11.92 2.18
N ALA A 395 14.24 11.75 0.92
CA ALA A 395 13.06 12.42 0.36
C ALA A 395 11.71 11.98 0.97
N CYS A 396 11.69 10.99 1.85
CA CYS A 396 10.45 10.47 2.44
C CYS A 396 9.97 11.30 3.64
N THR A 397 8.76 11.85 3.54
CA THR A 397 8.07 12.55 4.63
C THR A 397 7.41 11.64 5.65
N THR A 398 7.57 10.33 5.59
CA THR A 398 6.93 9.32 6.46
C THR A 398 5.41 9.44 6.59
N CYS A 399 4.73 10.06 5.63
CA CYS A 399 3.30 10.37 5.73
C CYS A 399 2.36 9.18 5.49
N ARG A 400 2.84 8.00 5.14
CA ARG A 400 2.09 6.75 4.87
C ARG A 400 1.04 6.81 3.75
N ASN A 401 1.06 7.82 2.90
CA ASN A 401 0.09 7.89 1.81
C ASN A 401 0.26 6.71 0.81
N CYS A 402 1.50 6.28 0.59
CA CYS A 402 1.82 5.11 -0.22
C CYS A 402 1.20 3.81 0.33
N GLU A 403 1.25 3.58 1.64
CA GLU A 403 0.72 2.40 2.32
C GLU A 403 -0.81 2.39 2.35
N ASP A 404 -1.43 3.54 2.62
CA ASP A 404 -2.88 3.66 2.61
C ASP A 404 -3.48 3.33 1.24
N GLN A 405 -2.79 3.71 0.17
CA GLN A 405 -3.24 3.49 -1.21
C GLN A 405 -2.82 2.13 -1.80
N CYS A 406 -1.96 1.37 -1.09
CA CYS A 406 -1.48 0.08 -1.59
C CYS A 406 -2.57 -1.00 -1.50
N PRO A 407 -2.98 -1.61 -2.64
CA PRO A 407 -4.02 -2.63 -2.64
C PRO A 407 -3.57 -3.96 -2.04
N VAL A 408 -2.27 -4.21 -2.01
CA VAL A 408 -1.66 -5.43 -1.44
C VAL A 408 -1.02 -5.20 -0.08
N MET A 409 -1.25 -4.01 0.52
CA MET A 409 -0.84 -3.65 1.88
C MET A 409 0.69 -3.63 2.12
N ASN A 410 1.48 -3.26 1.11
CA ASN A 410 2.93 -3.08 1.30
C ASN A 410 3.22 -1.94 2.28
N GLU A 411 4.15 -2.17 3.17
CA GLU A 411 4.63 -1.23 4.19
C GLU A 411 5.94 -0.58 3.71
N HIS A 412 5.87 0.68 3.26
CA HIS A 412 7.02 1.38 2.67
C HIS A 412 7.83 2.15 3.71
N VAL A 413 7.14 2.77 4.67
CA VAL A 413 7.75 3.70 5.64
C VAL A 413 8.75 2.98 6.53
N ASP A 414 8.40 1.80 7.02
CA ASP A 414 9.28 0.99 7.85
C ASP A 414 10.61 0.68 7.18
N LYS A 415 10.54 0.26 5.92
CA LYS A 415 11.73 -0.08 5.13
C LYS A 415 12.64 1.15 4.98
N ILE A 416 12.05 2.32 4.74
CA ILE A 416 12.81 3.57 4.64
C ILE A 416 13.43 3.94 5.98
N ILE A 417 12.69 3.79 7.09
CA ILE A 417 13.23 4.06 8.42
C ILE A 417 14.34 3.04 8.77
N ASP A 418 14.19 1.77 8.41
CA ASP A 418 15.23 0.77 8.65
C ASP A 418 16.52 1.07 7.85
N LEU A 419 16.41 1.58 6.61
CA LEU A 419 17.55 2.09 5.84
C LEU A 419 18.17 3.32 6.50
N ARG A 420 17.38 4.27 7.02
CA ARG A 420 17.86 5.43 7.79
C ARG A 420 18.57 5.02 9.08
N ARG A 421 18.01 4.03 9.81
CA ARG A 421 18.64 3.47 11.01
C ARG A 421 20.04 2.97 10.72
N TYR A 422 20.23 2.26 9.60
CA TYR A 422 21.55 1.80 9.19
C TYR A 422 22.50 2.96 8.88
N LEU A 423 22.06 3.93 8.08
CA LEU A 423 22.88 5.11 7.76
C LEU A 423 23.31 5.86 9.02
N VAL A 424 22.39 6.07 9.95
CA VAL A 424 22.62 6.91 11.14
C VAL A 424 23.39 6.17 12.24
N LEU A 425 22.94 4.94 12.58
CA LEU A 425 23.48 4.20 13.73
C LEU A 425 24.74 3.39 13.40
N THR A 426 24.87 2.93 12.14
CA THR A 426 25.98 2.08 11.72
C THR A 426 27.03 2.87 10.94
N GLU A 427 26.61 3.71 9.98
CA GLU A 427 27.56 4.47 9.16
C GLU A 427 27.82 5.91 9.67
N GLY A 428 27.05 6.40 10.63
CA GLY A 428 27.17 7.78 11.15
C GLY A 428 26.81 8.86 10.12
N LYS A 429 26.04 8.51 9.09
CA LYS A 429 25.68 9.40 7.98
C LYS A 429 24.29 10.02 8.20
N MET A 430 24.25 11.34 8.18
CA MET A 430 23.01 12.13 8.24
C MET A 430 23.29 13.48 7.58
N ASP A 431 22.23 14.12 7.07
CA ASP A 431 22.28 15.53 6.65
C ASP A 431 22.79 16.43 7.79
N ALA A 432 23.59 17.45 7.48
CA ALA A 432 24.27 18.27 8.47
C ALA A 432 23.28 19.08 9.34
N ASP A 433 22.18 19.59 8.76
CA ASP A 433 21.17 20.35 9.49
C ASP A 433 20.31 19.44 10.36
N ALA A 434 19.97 18.24 9.86
CA ALA A 434 19.31 17.20 10.64
C ALA A 434 20.19 16.78 11.84
N GLN A 435 21.49 16.61 11.64
CA GLN A 435 22.42 16.27 12.72
C GLN A 435 22.54 17.38 13.77
N ARG A 436 22.55 18.66 13.34
CA ARG A 436 22.49 19.81 14.23
C ARG A 436 21.22 19.79 15.08
N ALA A 437 20.08 19.54 14.46
CA ALA A 437 18.81 19.43 15.18
C ALA A 437 18.83 18.27 16.21
N MET A 438 19.41 17.10 15.86
CA MET A 438 19.57 15.98 16.80
C MET A 438 20.45 16.36 17.99
N THR A 439 21.60 16.97 17.76
CA THR A 439 22.51 17.46 18.84
C THR A 439 21.81 18.46 19.74
N ASN A 440 21.02 19.35 19.17
CA ASN A 440 20.23 20.32 19.94
C ASN A 440 19.14 19.65 20.78
N ILE A 441 18.43 18.67 20.24
CA ILE A 441 17.42 17.88 20.97
C ILE A 441 18.07 17.16 22.14
N GLU A 442 19.20 16.53 21.95
CA GLU A 442 19.94 15.82 22.99
C GLU A 442 20.35 16.77 24.13
N ARG A 443 20.95 17.91 23.79
CA ARG A 443 21.53 18.85 24.78
C ARG A 443 20.49 19.75 25.43
N GLN A 444 19.55 20.30 24.66
CA GLN A 444 18.60 21.33 25.11
C GLN A 444 17.15 20.89 25.14
N GLY A 445 16.82 19.68 24.65
CA GLY A 445 15.45 19.16 24.56
C GLY A 445 14.60 19.81 23.47
N ASN A 446 15.19 20.59 22.57
CA ASN A 446 14.51 21.21 21.42
C ASN A 446 15.43 21.30 20.20
N PRO A 447 14.89 21.28 18.96
CA PRO A 447 15.70 21.19 17.74
C PRO A 447 16.46 22.48 17.40
N TRP A 448 16.09 23.64 17.96
CA TRP A 448 16.77 24.92 17.70
C TRP A 448 17.98 25.18 18.59
N GLY A 449 18.16 24.38 19.66
CA GLY A 449 19.21 24.61 20.64
C GLY A 449 18.96 25.80 21.59
N LEU A 450 17.71 26.26 21.67
CA LEU A 450 17.29 27.32 22.58
C LEU A 450 17.37 26.85 24.03
N ASN A 451 17.58 27.81 24.94
CA ASN A 451 17.78 27.50 26.35
C ASN A 451 16.56 26.79 26.95
N ARG A 452 16.78 25.64 27.58
CA ARG A 452 15.71 24.84 28.19
C ARG A 452 14.93 25.61 29.28
N LYS A 453 15.53 26.59 29.96
CA LYS A 453 14.85 27.44 30.96
C LYS A 453 13.81 28.38 30.35
N GLU A 454 13.86 28.64 29.05
CA GLU A 454 12.91 29.50 28.34
C GLU A 454 11.65 28.74 27.90
N ARG A 455 11.57 27.43 28.15
CA ARG A 455 10.46 26.58 27.72
C ARG A 455 9.11 26.98 28.27
N GLU A 456 9.09 27.68 29.42
CA GLU A 456 7.87 28.16 30.11
C GLU A 456 7.48 29.61 29.77
N ASN A 457 8.35 30.39 29.07
CA ASN A 457 8.14 31.81 28.86
C ASN A 457 6.84 32.17 28.14
N TRP A 458 6.36 31.29 27.26
CA TRP A 458 5.10 31.47 26.54
C TRP A 458 3.86 31.59 27.46
N ARG A 459 3.92 31.05 28.67
CA ARG A 459 2.84 31.13 29.69
C ARG A 459 2.49 32.56 30.04
N GLU A 460 3.49 33.44 30.06
CA GLU A 460 3.36 34.84 30.49
C GLU A 460 2.85 35.77 29.41
N ALA A 461 2.68 35.25 28.18
CA ALA A 461 2.27 36.07 27.04
C ALA A 461 0.80 36.54 27.10
N ARG A 462 -0.03 35.91 27.98
CA ARG A 462 -1.45 36.25 28.18
C ARG A 462 -1.82 36.15 29.66
N GLU A 463 -2.17 37.28 30.29
CA GLU A 463 -2.59 37.33 31.67
C GLU A 463 -3.97 36.69 31.97
N ASP A 464 -4.81 36.58 30.93
CA ASP A 464 -6.16 36.01 31.02
C ASP A 464 -6.20 34.47 30.88
N VAL A 465 -5.04 33.81 30.82
CA VAL A 465 -4.92 32.34 30.64
C VAL A 465 -4.14 31.75 31.81
N HIS A 466 -4.79 30.91 32.60
CA HIS A 466 -4.15 30.19 33.69
C HIS A 466 -3.53 28.86 33.20
N ILE A 467 -2.21 28.74 33.34
CA ILE A 467 -1.45 27.56 32.88
C ILE A 467 -0.55 27.08 34.02
N PRO A 468 -1.05 26.23 34.93
CA PRO A 468 -0.26 25.75 36.06
C PRO A 468 0.74 24.67 35.62
N THR A 469 1.90 24.64 36.24
CA THR A 469 2.81 23.48 36.15
C THR A 469 2.40 22.41 37.18
N VAL A 470 2.78 21.16 36.93
CA VAL A 470 2.62 20.05 37.90
C VAL A 470 3.21 20.40 39.23
N LYS A 471 4.36 21.11 39.29
CA LYS A 471 4.99 21.56 40.53
C LYS A 471 4.14 22.57 41.27
N GLU A 472 3.50 23.51 40.60
CA GLU A 472 2.59 24.51 41.21
C GLU A 472 1.34 23.83 41.72
N MET A 473 0.71 22.93 41.00
CA MET A 473 -0.46 22.16 41.42
C MET A 473 -0.17 21.33 42.67
N ASN A 474 0.93 20.55 42.65
CA ASN A 474 1.35 19.75 43.80
C ASN A 474 1.61 20.62 45.07
N LYS A 475 2.20 21.81 44.91
CA LYS A 475 2.42 22.75 46.02
C LYS A 475 1.11 23.31 46.56
N ALA A 476 0.10 23.52 45.69
CA ALA A 476 -1.22 23.98 46.10
C ALA A 476 -2.10 22.84 46.67
N GLY A 477 -1.68 21.58 46.56
CA GLY A 477 -2.49 20.41 46.92
C GLY A 477 -3.67 20.18 45.99
N GLU A 478 -3.56 20.63 44.73
CA GLU A 478 -4.56 20.47 43.72
C GLU A 478 -4.20 19.32 42.75
N GLU A 479 -5.23 18.59 42.32
CA GLU A 479 -5.09 17.53 41.28
C GLU A 479 -5.43 18.09 39.92
N PHE A 480 -4.77 17.54 38.90
CA PHE A 480 -5.10 17.79 37.50
C PHE A 480 -5.65 16.51 36.84
N GLU A 481 -6.54 16.70 35.87
CA GLU A 481 -7.11 15.59 35.11
C GLU A 481 -6.23 15.21 33.90
N TYR A 482 -5.62 16.21 33.25
CA TYR A 482 -4.83 16.03 32.07
C TYR A 482 -3.46 16.67 32.22
N LEU A 483 -2.43 15.94 31.74
CA LEU A 483 -1.15 16.57 31.44
C LEU A 483 -1.23 17.19 30.05
N PHE A 484 -1.05 18.47 29.91
CA PHE A 484 -0.89 19.13 28.63
C PHE A 484 0.58 19.08 28.17
N TRP A 485 0.87 18.18 27.22
CA TRP A 485 2.16 18.14 26.56
C TRP A 485 2.20 19.21 25.47
N VAL A 486 2.99 20.27 25.70
CA VAL A 486 3.07 21.46 24.83
C VAL A 486 3.92 21.20 23.60
N GLY A 487 4.95 20.40 23.74
CA GLY A 487 5.92 20.10 22.69
C GLY A 487 6.88 21.27 22.41
N SER A 488 7.92 20.97 21.63
CA SER A 488 8.92 22.00 21.32
C SER A 488 8.34 23.15 20.46
N MET A 489 7.41 22.87 19.54
CA MET A 489 6.75 23.90 18.73
C MET A 489 5.94 24.86 19.61
N GLY A 490 5.04 24.34 20.43
CA GLY A 490 4.20 25.15 21.29
C GLY A 490 4.98 25.95 22.36
N SER A 491 6.19 25.47 22.72
CA SER A 491 7.03 26.16 23.72
C SER A 491 7.92 27.25 23.13
N TYR A 492 8.45 27.11 21.93
CA TYR A 492 9.51 27.96 21.39
C TYR A 492 9.16 28.71 20.09
N ASP A 493 8.25 28.17 19.27
CA ASP A 493 7.86 28.82 18.03
C ASP A 493 6.74 29.84 18.26
N ASN A 494 7.00 31.12 17.99
CA ASN A 494 6.07 32.22 18.23
C ASN A 494 4.69 32.03 17.59
N ARG A 495 4.63 31.35 16.44
CA ARG A 495 3.35 31.07 15.78
C ARG A 495 2.59 29.95 16.51
N SER A 496 3.28 28.92 16.92
CA SER A 496 2.70 27.74 17.59
C SER A 496 2.38 28.00 19.05
N GLN A 497 3.05 28.97 19.72
CA GLN A 497 2.69 29.44 21.06
C GLN A 497 1.25 29.96 21.11
N LYS A 498 0.77 30.63 20.04
CA LYS A 498 -0.62 31.09 19.93
C LYS A 498 -1.61 29.92 19.99
N ILE A 499 -1.27 28.78 19.37
CA ILE A 499 -2.11 27.58 19.41
C ILE A 499 -2.18 27.04 20.84
N ALA A 500 -1.03 26.94 21.52
CA ALA A 500 -0.96 26.48 22.90
C ALA A 500 -1.75 27.37 23.86
N LEU A 501 -1.65 28.69 23.71
CA LEU A 501 -2.40 29.67 24.47
C LEU A 501 -3.92 29.58 24.21
N SER A 502 -4.34 29.49 22.96
CA SER A 502 -5.76 29.34 22.58
C SER A 502 -6.34 28.06 23.16
N PHE A 503 -5.62 26.95 23.07
CA PHE A 503 -6.04 25.69 23.66
C PHE A 503 -6.15 25.78 25.18
N ALA A 504 -5.14 26.34 25.86
CA ALA A 504 -5.17 26.53 27.32
C ALA A 504 -6.34 27.43 27.76
N LYS A 505 -6.62 28.50 27.02
CA LYS A 505 -7.79 29.39 27.28
C LYS A 505 -9.10 28.62 27.19
N LEU A 506 -9.29 27.82 26.11
CA LEU A 506 -10.49 27.00 25.95
C LEU A 506 -10.64 25.97 27.06
N MET A 507 -9.55 25.36 27.54
CA MET A 507 -9.58 24.45 28.69
C MET A 507 -10.01 25.16 29.97
N ASN A 508 -9.52 26.40 30.21
CA ASN A 508 -9.94 27.23 31.35
C ASN A 508 -11.44 27.57 31.25
N GLU A 509 -11.92 28.03 30.07
CA GLU A 509 -13.35 28.36 29.85
C GLU A 509 -14.26 27.13 30.04
N ALA A 510 -13.79 25.95 29.68
CA ALA A 510 -14.50 24.70 29.92
C ALA A 510 -14.40 24.17 31.36
N GLY A 511 -13.61 24.81 32.21
CA GLY A 511 -13.39 24.36 33.60
C GLY A 511 -12.67 23.01 33.69
N VAL A 512 -11.79 22.69 32.73
CA VAL A 512 -10.98 21.46 32.71
C VAL A 512 -9.67 21.71 33.43
N LYS A 513 -9.37 20.90 34.44
CA LYS A 513 -8.11 20.98 35.18
C LYS A 513 -6.99 20.30 34.46
N PHE A 514 -5.98 21.04 34.06
CA PHE A 514 -4.76 20.52 33.39
C PHE A 514 -3.51 21.12 34.02
N ALA A 515 -2.39 20.47 33.82
CA ALA A 515 -1.07 20.99 34.18
C ALA A 515 -0.05 20.70 33.06
N ILE A 516 1.04 21.47 33.02
CA ILE A 516 2.18 21.25 32.16
C ILE A 516 3.40 20.79 32.93
N LEU A 517 4.33 20.07 32.29
CA LEU A 517 5.62 19.72 32.90
C LEU A 517 6.58 20.91 32.98
N GLY A 518 6.34 21.97 32.22
CA GLY A 518 7.18 23.14 32.12
C GLY A 518 8.62 22.78 31.69
N ASN A 519 9.62 23.27 32.40
CA ASN A 519 11.04 23.03 32.09
C ASN A 519 11.48 21.57 32.28
N LYS A 520 10.62 20.69 32.77
CA LYS A 520 10.84 19.24 32.86
C LYS A 520 10.51 18.52 31.55
N GLU A 521 9.65 19.10 30.75
CA GLU A 521 9.30 18.55 29.43
C GLU A 521 10.52 18.55 28.50
N LYS A 522 10.72 17.46 27.78
CA LYS A 522 11.77 17.33 26.76
C LYS A 522 11.15 17.22 25.35
N ASN A 523 11.90 16.74 24.38
CA ASN A 523 11.36 16.39 23.07
C ASN A 523 10.64 15.05 23.15
N SER A 524 9.57 14.86 22.37
CA SER A 524 8.83 13.58 22.31
C SER A 524 9.63 12.44 21.67
N GLY A 525 10.71 12.74 20.97
CA GLY A 525 11.54 11.75 20.28
C GLY A 525 11.04 11.36 18.88
N ASP A 526 9.89 11.91 18.40
CA ASP A 526 9.41 11.56 17.06
C ASP A 526 10.44 11.88 15.97
N THR A 527 11.02 13.08 16.00
CA THR A 527 12.03 13.50 15.00
C THR A 527 13.26 12.58 14.98
N PRO A 528 13.94 12.29 16.12
CA PRO A 528 15.01 11.28 16.14
C PRO A 528 14.59 9.93 15.56
N ARG A 529 13.43 9.41 15.95
CA ARG A 529 12.94 8.11 15.51
C ARG A 529 12.70 8.06 14.01
N ARG A 530 12.11 9.11 13.42
CA ARG A 530 11.83 9.17 11.96
C ARG A 530 13.09 9.41 11.13
N LEU A 531 14.11 10.03 11.71
CA LEU A 531 15.43 10.17 11.09
C LEU A 531 16.34 8.95 11.26
N GLY A 532 15.93 7.96 12.06
CA GLY A 532 16.69 6.71 12.28
C GLY A 532 17.60 6.73 13.48
N ASN A 533 17.65 7.83 14.29
CA ASN A 533 18.41 7.88 15.53
C ASN A 533 17.61 7.24 16.67
N GLU A 534 17.53 5.91 16.64
CA GLU A 534 16.79 5.12 17.62
C GLU A 534 17.37 5.22 19.02
N PHE A 535 18.69 5.40 19.14
CA PHE A 535 19.36 5.53 20.42
C PHE A 535 18.88 6.78 21.19
N LEU A 536 18.94 7.95 20.53
CA LEU A 536 18.44 9.20 21.13
C LEU A 536 16.93 9.11 21.41
N PHE A 537 16.17 8.44 20.54
CA PHE A 537 14.75 8.23 20.80
C PHE A 537 14.50 7.46 22.08
N GLN A 538 15.16 6.31 22.29
CA GLN A 538 14.97 5.50 23.50
C GLN A 538 15.41 6.22 24.77
N GLU A 539 16.50 7.00 24.70
CA GLU A 539 16.93 7.85 25.83
C GLU A 539 15.85 8.89 26.21
N LEU A 540 15.24 9.54 25.21
CA LEU A 540 14.18 10.52 25.43
C LEU A 540 12.91 9.86 26.00
N VAL A 541 12.53 8.69 25.46
CA VAL A 541 11.37 7.93 25.95
C VAL A 541 11.51 7.59 27.43
N THR A 542 12.66 7.02 27.81
CA THR A 542 12.94 6.65 29.22
C THR A 542 12.83 7.86 30.14
N LYS A 543 13.48 8.97 29.76
CA LYS A 543 13.44 10.21 30.56
C LYS A 543 12.05 10.84 30.64
N ASN A 544 11.25 10.76 29.60
CA ASN A 544 9.89 11.29 29.60
C ASN A 544 8.95 10.42 30.44
N ILE A 545 9.06 9.10 30.35
CA ILE A 545 8.27 8.16 31.17
C ILE A 545 8.57 8.36 32.65
N GLU A 546 9.83 8.50 33.03
CA GLU A 546 10.22 8.81 34.43
C GLU A 546 9.54 10.11 34.96
N GLU A 547 9.44 11.17 34.15
CA GLU A 547 8.78 12.41 34.56
C GLU A 547 7.25 12.24 34.60
N PHE A 548 6.66 11.41 33.69
CA PHE A 548 5.22 11.09 33.77
C PHE A 548 4.87 10.26 35.00
N GLU A 549 5.68 9.30 35.39
CA GLU A 549 5.51 8.49 36.59
C GLU A 549 5.62 9.34 37.84
N LYS A 550 6.65 10.22 37.93
CA LYS A 550 6.81 11.18 39.09
C LYS A 550 5.63 12.15 39.22
N ALA A 551 4.97 12.44 38.09
CA ALA A 551 3.80 13.33 38.05
C ALA A 551 2.46 12.58 38.13
N GLU A 552 2.48 11.24 38.26
CA GLU A 552 1.30 10.35 38.29
C GLU A 552 0.34 10.58 37.13
N VAL A 553 0.90 10.80 35.93
CA VAL A 553 0.15 11.13 34.72
C VAL A 553 -0.68 9.93 34.23
N LYS A 554 -2.00 10.11 34.14
CA LYS A 554 -2.94 9.10 33.61
C LYS A 554 -3.49 9.47 32.25
N LYS A 555 -3.57 10.75 31.92
CA LYS A 555 -4.09 11.25 30.65
C LYS A 555 -3.19 12.36 30.12
N ILE A 556 -2.86 12.26 28.81
CA ILE A 556 -2.02 13.25 28.12
C ILE A 556 -2.84 13.88 26.99
N ILE A 557 -2.81 15.21 26.89
CA ILE A 557 -3.33 15.95 25.72
C ILE A 557 -2.16 16.66 25.05
N THR A 558 -2.16 16.69 23.73
CA THR A 558 -1.17 17.46 22.98
C THR A 558 -1.78 18.13 21.74
N ILE A 559 -1.22 19.28 21.36
CA ILE A 559 -1.54 19.97 20.11
C ILE A 559 -0.73 19.41 18.91
N ASP A 560 0.22 18.51 19.18
CA ASP A 560 1.15 17.96 18.19
C ASP A 560 0.77 16.53 17.82
N PRO A 561 0.27 16.28 16.59
CA PRO A 561 -0.03 14.93 16.10
C PRO A 561 1.16 13.97 16.08
N HIS A 562 2.39 14.46 15.99
CA HIS A 562 3.58 13.62 16.06
C HIS A 562 3.80 13.09 17.46
N ALA A 563 3.72 13.97 18.48
CA ALA A 563 3.74 13.57 19.88
C ALA A 563 2.55 12.66 20.23
N TYR A 564 1.34 13.01 19.78
CA TYR A 564 0.15 12.18 19.93
C TYR A 564 0.37 10.75 19.42
N ASN A 565 0.86 10.61 18.19
CA ASN A 565 1.10 9.31 17.59
C ASN A 565 2.12 8.48 18.36
N ILE A 566 3.24 9.10 18.74
CA ILE A 566 4.34 8.35 19.35
C ILE A 566 3.99 7.93 20.79
N PHE A 567 3.33 8.80 21.56
CA PHE A 567 2.87 8.47 22.93
C PHE A 567 1.79 7.38 22.91
N LYS A 568 0.83 7.47 21.99
CA LYS A 568 -0.27 6.51 21.89
C LYS A 568 0.16 5.13 21.38
N ASN A 569 1.05 5.08 20.41
CA ASN A 569 1.32 3.86 19.66
C ASN A 569 2.69 3.23 19.94
N GLU A 570 3.69 4.02 20.35
CA GLU A 570 5.07 3.54 20.42
C GLU A 570 5.63 3.57 21.87
N TYR A 571 5.28 4.55 22.69
CA TYR A 571 5.69 4.63 24.11
C TYR A 571 5.17 3.47 24.98
N PRO A 572 4.00 2.84 24.70
CA PRO A 572 3.59 1.65 25.44
C PRO A 572 4.58 0.49 25.39
N ASP A 573 5.40 0.36 24.32
CA ASP A 573 6.46 -0.65 24.25
C ASP A 573 7.61 -0.39 25.23
N PHE A 574 7.63 0.79 25.85
CA PHE A 574 8.61 1.22 26.84
C PHE A 574 8.00 1.40 28.24
N GLY A 575 6.72 1.04 28.41
CA GLY A 575 6.03 1.03 29.71
C GLY A 575 5.14 2.24 30.01
N LEU A 576 4.82 3.10 29.04
CA LEU A 576 3.84 4.16 29.26
C LEU A 576 2.43 3.59 29.41
N GLU A 577 1.81 3.84 30.57
CA GLU A 577 0.42 3.51 30.89
C GLU A 577 -0.40 4.79 31.06
N ALA A 578 -0.72 5.47 29.95
CA ALA A 578 -1.55 6.67 29.95
C ALA A 578 -2.45 6.72 28.70
N ASP A 579 -3.65 7.26 28.87
CA ASP A 579 -4.52 7.59 27.74
C ASP A 579 -4.01 8.85 27.05
N VAL A 580 -3.93 8.83 25.72
CA VAL A 580 -3.39 9.95 24.95
C VAL A 580 -4.46 10.51 24.01
N TYR A 581 -4.64 11.82 24.06
CA TYR A 581 -5.64 12.56 23.29
C TYR A 581 -4.99 13.67 22.48
N HIS A 582 -5.51 13.89 21.30
CA HIS A 582 -5.21 15.09 20.53
C HIS A 582 -6.15 16.23 20.94
N HIS A 583 -5.68 17.47 20.97
CA HIS A 583 -6.46 18.62 21.41
C HIS A 583 -7.82 18.75 20.68
N THR A 584 -7.88 18.40 19.39
CA THR A 584 -9.13 18.46 18.61
C THR A 584 -10.15 17.40 19.05
N GLU A 585 -9.72 16.26 19.62
CA GLU A 585 -10.65 15.25 20.15
C GLU A 585 -11.32 15.81 21.42
N ILE A 586 -10.53 16.36 22.35
CA ILE A 586 -11.05 16.96 23.59
C ILE A 586 -11.93 18.19 23.31
N LEU A 587 -11.48 19.10 22.44
CA LEU A 587 -12.28 20.27 22.05
C LEU A 587 -13.61 19.88 21.42
N TYR A 588 -13.62 18.83 20.57
CA TYR A 588 -14.88 18.30 20.01
C TYR A 588 -15.83 17.77 21.08
N GLU A 589 -15.31 17.01 22.04
CA GLU A 589 -16.13 16.51 23.17
C GLU A 589 -16.70 17.68 23.98
N LEU A 590 -15.89 18.67 24.31
CA LEU A 590 -16.33 19.85 25.09
C LEU A 590 -17.39 20.69 24.35
N VAL A 591 -17.30 20.81 23.02
CA VAL A 591 -18.31 21.47 22.19
C VAL A 591 -19.60 20.63 22.13
N ARG A 592 -19.49 19.34 21.88
CA ARG A 592 -20.62 18.42 21.83
C ARG A 592 -21.39 18.38 23.15
N ASP A 593 -20.69 18.39 24.28
CA ASP A 593 -21.28 18.31 25.61
C ASP A 593 -21.75 19.70 26.13
N GLY A 594 -21.63 20.75 25.31
CA GLY A 594 -22.09 22.12 25.66
C GLY A 594 -21.25 22.86 26.69
N ARG A 595 -20.05 22.35 27.00
CA ARG A 595 -19.10 23.02 27.91
C ARG A 595 -18.34 24.16 27.22
N LEU A 596 -18.20 24.07 25.88
CA LEU A 596 -17.73 25.15 25.02
C LEU A 596 -18.84 25.46 24.01
N VAL A 597 -19.38 26.69 24.09
CA VAL A 597 -20.46 27.10 23.16
C VAL A 597 -19.95 28.20 22.25
N PRO A 598 -19.76 27.94 20.94
CA PRO A 598 -19.38 28.95 19.95
C PRO A 598 -20.54 29.95 19.78
N LYS A 599 -20.40 31.19 20.27
CA LYS A 599 -21.43 32.22 20.24
C LYS A 599 -21.14 33.33 19.21
N HIS A 600 -19.86 33.56 18.93
CA HIS A 600 -19.42 34.63 18.03
C HIS A 600 -19.22 34.10 16.63
N ALA A 601 -19.73 34.82 15.63
CA ALA A 601 -19.59 34.40 14.24
C ALA A 601 -18.16 34.65 13.72
N VAL A 602 -17.63 33.64 13.03
CA VAL A 602 -16.39 33.73 12.25
C VAL A 602 -16.76 33.61 10.79
N ASN A 603 -16.93 34.75 10.11
CA ASN A 603 -17.43 34.79 8.72
C ASN A 603 -16.31 34.51 7.71
N GLU A 604 -15.82 33.27 7.68
CA GLU A 604 -14.67 32.84 6.88
C GLU A 604 -15.00 31.63 5.99
N THR A 605 -14.41 31.60 4.81
CA THR A 605 -14.39 30.39 3.97
C THR A 605 -13.12 29.59 4.32
N ILE A 606 -13.30 28.48 5.04
CA ILE A 606 -12.21 27.71 5.59
C ILE A 606 -11.99 26.42 4.79
N THR A 607 -10.74 26.12 4.45
CA THR A 607 -10.37 24.78 3.99
C THR A 607 -9.47 24.11 5.03
N PHE A 608 -9.67 22.79 5.24
CA PHE A 608 -8.97 22.05 6.29
C PHE A 608 -7.87 21.15 5.72
N HIS A 609 -6.67 21.23 6.30
CA HIS A 609 -5.55 20.36 6.00
C HIS A 609 -5.46 19.22 7.02
N ASP A 610 -5.68 17.98 6.53
CA ASP A 610 -5.54 16.78 7.35
C ASP A 610 -4.07 16.47 7.64
N SER A 611 -3.67 16.56 8.91
CA SER A 611 -2.35 16.10 9.35
C SER A 611 -2.25 14.58 9.17
N CYS A 612 -1.15 14.13 8.58
CA CYS A 612 -0.94 12.71 8.30
C CYS A 612 -0.87 11.85 9.57
N TYR A 613 -0.24 12.34 10.63
CA TYR A 613 -0.11 11.62 11.90
C TYR A 613 -1.40 11.59 12.74
N LEU A 614 -2.29 12.54 12.52
CA LEU A 614 -3.63 12.52 13.12
C LEU A 614 -4.57 11.60 12.32
N GLY A 615 -4.64 11.78 10.98
CA GLY A 615 -5.56 11.05 10.13
C GLY A 615 -5.05 9.65 9.76
N ARG A 616 -4.03 9.52 8.88
CA ARG A 616 -3.61 8.22 8.34
C ARG A 616 -2.98 7.27 9.36
N TYR A 617 -2.39 7.79 10.43
CA TYR A 617 -1.83 6.98 11.51
C TYR A 617 -2.88 6.61 12.57
N ASN A 618 -3.82 7.51 12.87
CA ASN A 618 -4.73 7.37 14.00
C ASN A 618 -6.23 7.47 13.67
N ASP A 619 -6.58 7.60 12.39
CA ASP A 619 -7.96 7.65 11.86
C ASP A 619 -8.83 8.82 12.38
N VAL A 620 -8.21 9.88 12.92
CA VAL A 620 -8.90 11.07 13.43
C VAL A 620 -9.08 12.08 12.30
N TYR A 621 -10.27 12.15 11.71
CA TYR A 621 -10.64 13.04 10.60
C TYR A 621 -11.85 13.93 10.91
N ASP A 622 -12.80 13.44 11.69
CA ASP A 622 -14.08 14.11 11.92
C ASP A 622 -14.04 15.18 13.03
N PRO A 623 -13.38 14.96 14.18
CA PRO A 623 -13.39 15.94 15.27
C PRO A 623 -13.04 17.37 14.87
N PRO A 624 -11.95 17.65 14.13
CA PRO A 624 -11.64 19.01 13.70
C PRO A 624 -12.69 19.62 12.77
N ARG A 625 -13.32 18.80 11.92
CA ARG A 625 -14.38 19.26 11.01
C ARG A 625 -15.67 19.59 11.74
N GLU A 626 -16.05 18.79 12.71
CA GLU A 626 -17.25 19.02 13.52
C GLU A 626 -17.11 20.29 14.38
N ILE A 627 -15.91 20.56 14.90
CA ILE A 627 -15.62 21.83 15.58
C ILE A 627 -15.82 22.99 14.62
N LEU A 628 -15.20 22.95 13.43
CA LEU A 628 -15.31 24.05 12.44
C LEU A 628 -16.75 24.28 11.99
N LYS A 629 -17.55 23.21 11.84
CA LYS A 629 -18.98 23.31 11.48
C LYS A 629 -19.84 23.89 12.60
N ALA A 630 -19.45 23.71 13.86
CA ALA A 630 -20.15 24.25 15.02
C ALA A 630 -19.96 25.76 15.17
N ILE A 631 -18.95 26.36 14.53
CA ILE A 631 -18.67 27.79 14.59
C ILE A 631 -19.64 28.57 13.67
N PRO A 632 -20.46 29.51 14.18
CA PRO A 632 -21.34 30.30 13.36
C PRO A 632 -20.59 31.10 12.29
N GLY A 633 -21.11 31.17 11.08
CA GLY A 633 -20.54 31.95 9.94
C GLY A 633 -19.45 31.21 9.18
N VAL A 634 -18.91 30.10 9.67
CA VAL A 634 -17.88 29.33 8.97
C VAL A 634 -18.48 28.57 7.79
N LYS A 635 -17.85 28.73 6.62
CA LYS A 635 -18.10 27.94 5.43
C LYS A 635 -16.93 26.98 5.20
N LEU A 636 -17.08 25.72 5.58
CA LEU A 636 -16.07 24.68 5.35
C LEU A 636 -16.10 24.18 3.90
N VAL A 637 -14.96 24.28 3.20
CA VAL A 637 -14.78 23.83 1.80
C VAL A 637 -13.62 22.83 1.73
N GLU A 638 -13.90 21.64 1.26
CA GLU A 638 -12.90 20.56 1.19
C GLU A 638 -11.97 20.71 -0.04
N MET A 639 -10.69 20.51 0.17
CA MET A 639 -9.74 20.38 -0.94
C MET A 639 -10.02 19.13 -1.78
N GLY A 640 -9.61 19.10 -3.04
CA GLY A 640 -9.73 17.93 -3.91
C GLY A 640 -9.03 16.68 -3.37
N ARG A 641 -7.95 16.87 -2.60
CA ARG A 641 -7.27 15.81 -1.83
C ARG A 641 -7.42 16.11 -0.34
N ASN A 642 -8.31 15.41 0.32
CA ASN A 642 -8.61 15.53 1.75
C ASN A 642 -8.65 14.17 2.42
N ARG A 643 -8.79 14.12 3.74
CA ARG A 643 -8.85 12.92 4.56
C ARG A 643 -7.68 11.97 4.26
N GLU A 644 -7.93 10.68 4.09
CA GLU A 644 -6.91 9.67 3.79
C GLU A 644 -6.11 9.95 2.51
N LYS A 645 -6.69 10.72 1.56
CA LYS A 645 -6.02 11.11 0.30
C LYS A 645 -5.26 12.42 0.40
N GLY A 646 -5.31 13.10 1.55
CA GLY A 646 -4.63 14.38 1.78
C GLY A 646 -3.14 14.31 1.41
N MET A 647 -2.63 15.34 0.71
CA MET A 647 -1.20 15.47 0.48
C MET A 647 -0.50 15.92 1.77
N CYS A 648 0.72 15.45 2.03
CA CYS A 648 1.53 15.90 3.17
C CYS A 648 1.87 17.39 3.06
N CYS A 649 2.05 18.04 4.21
CA CYS A 649 2.54 19.43 4.27
C CYS A 649 4.04 19.57 3.98
N GLY A 650 4.82 18.48 4.10
CA GLY A 650 6.25 18.46 3.88
C GLY A 650 7.12 18.38 5.13
N ALA A 651 6.59 18.65 6.33
CA ALA A 651 7.38 18.67 7.58
C ALA A 651 7.87 17.30 8.07
N GLY A 652 7.10 16.24 7.78
CA GLY A 652 7.34 14.91 8.34
C GLY A 652 8.66 14.27 7.89
N GLY A 653 9.05 13.18 8.58
CA GLY A 653 10.27 12.43 8.26
C GLY A 653 11.57 13.20 8.50
N GLY A 654 11.51 14.28 9.27
CA GLY A 654 12.64 15.15 9.54
C GLY A 654 12.93 16.21 8.47
N LEU A 655 12.16 16.25 7.35
CA LEU A 655 12.41 17.21 6.28
C LEU A 655 12.28 18.68 6.72
N MET A 656 11.53 18.97 7.78
CA MET A 656 11.46 20.34 8.33
C MET A 656 12.82 20.85 8.79
N TRP A 657 13.74 19.96 9.11
CA TRP A 657 15.09 20.28 9.62
C TRP A 657 16.18 20.11 8.55
N MET A 658 15.80 19.93 7.28
CA MET A 658 16.69 19.76 6.14
C MET A 658 16.27 20.68 5.01
N GLU A 659 17.20 21.06 4.14
CA GLU A 659 16.88 21.81 2.94
C GLU A 659 16.34 20.89 1.83
N GLU A 660 15.31 21.34 1.13
CA GLU A 660 14.77 20.64 -0.05
C GLU A 660 15.52 21.12 -1.30
N GLU A 661 16.62 20.45 -1.67
CA GLU A 661 17.47 20.86 -2.79
C GLU A 661 16.91 20.48 -4.17
N THR A 662 16.08 19.45 -4.25
CA THR A 662 15.57 18.90 -5.52
C THR A 662 14.06 19.04 -5.67
N GLY A 663 13.62 19.30 -6.90
CA GLY A 663 12.21 19.44 -7.25
C GLY A 663 11.55 20.71 -6.69
N HIS A 664 10.22 20.67 -6.57
CA HIS A 664 9.45 21.74 -5.94
C HIS A 664 9.26 21.46 -4.44
N ARG A 665 9.14 22.52 -3.64
CA ARG A 665 8.84 22.37 -2.21
C ARG A 665 7.45 21.76 -2.00
N ILE A 666 7.37 20.75 -1.13
CA ILE A 666 6.13 20.01 -0.88
C ILE A 666 5.04 20.91 -0.28
N ASN A 667 5.43 21.82 0.64
CA ASN A 667 4.50 22.76 1.27
C ASN A 667 3.87 23.73 0.26
N VAL A 668 4.63 24.23 -0.71
CA VAL A 668 4.11 25.10 -1.78
C VAL A 668 3.07 24.35 -2.61
N SER A 669 3.40 23.13 -3.05
CA SER A 669 2.45 22.30 -3.80
C SER A 669 1.18 21.97 -3.02
N ARG A 670 1.28 21.78 -1.69
CA ARG A 670 0.10 21.57 -0.83
C ARG A 670 -0.73 22.85 -0.68
N THR A 671 -0.07 23.99 -0.52
CA THR A 671 -0.73 25.29 -0.46
C THR A 671 -1.49 25.61 -1.77
N GLU A 672 -0.91 25.30 -2.93
CA GLU A 672 -1.62 25.41 -4.22
C GLU A 672 -2.92 24.60 -4.28
N GLN A 673 -2.91 23.39 -3.72
CA GLN A 673 -4.13 22.58 -3.60
C GLN A 673 -5.18 23.20 -2.65
N ALA A 674 -4.73 23.90 -1.61
CA ALA A 674 -5.62 24.63 -0.71
C ALA A 674 -6.20 25.86 -1.41
N LEU A 675 -5.38 26.64 -2.11
CA LEU A 675 -5.80 27.85 -2.84
C LEU A 675 -6.77 27.54 -3.99
N ALA A 676 -6.72 26.34 -4.55
CA ALA A 676 -7.62 25.91 -5.64
C ALA A 676 -9.12 25.93 -5.26
N VAL A 677 -9.47 26.00 -3.98
CA VAL A 677 -10.86 26.12 -3.49
C VAL A 677 -11.19 27.53 -3.00
N ASN A 678 -10.33 28.51 -3.25
CA ASN A 678 -10.48 29.91 -2.91
C ASN A 678 -10.86 30.16 -1.43
N PRO A 679 -10.10 29.66 -0.45
CA PRO A 679 -10.36 29.90 0.95
C PRO A 679 -9.87 31.29 1.38
N SER A 680 -10.47 31.85 2.42
CA SER A 680 -9.89 32.97 3.19
C SER A 680 -8.97 32.47 4.32
N VAL A 681 -9.21 31.22 4.76
CA VAL A 681 -8.42 30.59 5.84
C VAL A 681 -8.06 29.14 5.46
N ILE A 682 -6.80 28.77 5.65
CA ILE A 682 -6.34 27.38 5.67
C ILE A 682 -6.18 26.97 7.12
N SER A 683 -6.98 25.99 7.57
CA SER A 683 -6.92 25.46 8.93
C SER A 683 -6.25 24.11 9.02
N SER A 684 -5.62 23.80 10.12
CA SER A 684 -5.05 22.50 10.46
C SER A 684 -5.13 22.27 11.96
N GLY A 685 -4.94 21.03 12.44
CA GLY A 685 -4.75 20.68 13.84
C GLY A 685 -3.33 20.20 14.10
N CYS A 686 -2.31 20.89 13.58
CA CYS A 686 -0.91 20.49 13.73
C CYS A 686 0.00 21.71 13.60
N PRO A 687 0.82 22.05 14.60
CA PRO A 687 1.72 23.20 14.53
C PRO A 687 2.74 23.10 13.38
N TYR A 688 3.31 21.93 13.12
CA TYR A 688 4.22 21.73 12.00
C TYR A 688 3.53 21.96 10.64
N CYS A 689 2.33 21.39 10.46
CA CYS A 689 1.58 21.61 9.22
C CYS A 689 1.22 23.09 9.04
N LEU A 690 0.88 23.77 10.12
CA LEU A 690 0.49 25.17 10.07
C LEU A 690 1.68 26.07 9.67
N THR A 691 2.87 25.83 10.22
CA THR A 691 4.10 26.52 9.83
C THR A 691 4.41 26.30 8.34
N MET A 692 4.34 25.06 7.87
CA MET A 692 4.60 24.74 6.46
C MET A 692 3.58 25.40 5.51
N LEU A 693 2.31 25.47 5.91
CA LEU A 693 1.26 26.12 5.11
C LEU A 693 1.40 27.65 5.14
N SER A 694 1.78 28.23 6.28
CA SER A 694 2.09 29.66 6.39
C SER A 694 3.28 30.05 5.50
N ASP A 695 4.34 29.26 5.48
CA ASP A 695 5.45 29.48 4.56
C ASP A 695 5.05 29.28 3.10
N GLY A 696 4.13 28.34 2.83
CA GLY A 696 3.56 28.16 1.51
C GLY A 696 2.74 29.35 1.04
N THR A 697 1.94 30.01 1.92
CA THR A 697 1.19 31.23 1.56
C THR A 697 2.13 32.40 1.28
N LYS A 698 3.20 32.58 2.06
CA LYS A 698 4.27 33.57 1.81
C LYS A 698 4.96 33.30 0.48
N ALA A 699 5.35 32.05 0.21
CA ALA A 699 5.98 31.67 -1.05
C ALA A 699 5.09 31.91 -2.29
N LYS A 700 3.76 32.00 -2.10
CA LYS A 700 2.77 32.32 -3.14
C LYS A 700 2.33 33.80 -3.11
N GLU A 701 2.88 34.61 -2.19
CA GLU A 701 2.56 36.02 -2.02
C GLU A 701 1.05 36.27 -1.78
N VAL A 702 0.43 35.42 -0.97
CA VAL A 702 -1.01 35.50 -0.66
C VAL A 702 -1.32 35.57 0.84
N GLU A 703 -0.31 35.72 1.69
CA GLU A 703 -0.44 35.73 3.16
C GLU A 703 -1.34 36.86 3.70
N GLU A 704 -1.45 37.96 2.97
CA GLU A 704 -2.36 39.07 3.31
C GLU A 704 -3.84 38.74 3.02
N LYS A 705 -4.10 37.78 2.10
CA LYS A 705 -5.45 37.41 1.67
C LYS A 705 -5.92 36.08 2.28
N VAL A 706 -5.00 35.19 2.56
CA VAL A 706 -5.28 33.85 3.06
C VAL A 706 -4.49 33.58 4.33
N SER A 707 -5.20 33.62 5.45
CA SER A 707 -4.61 33.37 6.76
C SER A 707 -4.49 31.88 7.06
N THR A 708 -3.61 31.52 7.99
CA THR A 708 -3.47 30.16 8.50
C THR A 708 -3.78 30.11 9.98
N TYR A 709 -4.74 29.26 10.41
CA TYR A 709 -5.16 29.13 11.81
C TYR A 709 -5.31 27.67 12.21
N ASP A 710 -4.95 27.39 13.46
CA ASP A 710 -5.33 26.12 14.10
C ASP A 710 -6.83 26.12 14.42
N VAL A 711 -7.41 24.92 14.54
CA VAL A 711 -8.81 24.74 14.92
C VAL A 711 -9.09 25.37 16.30
N ALA A 712 -8.13 25.27 17.24
CA ALA A 712 -8.25 25.86 18.58
C ALA A 712 -8.35 27.39 18.54
N GLU A 713 -7.57 28.06 17.68
CA GLU A 713 -7.62 29.53 17.53
C GLU A 713 -8.96 30.01 16.98
N LEU A 714 -9.51 29.27 16.00
CA LEU A 714 -10.85 29.58 15.42
C LEU A 714 -11.95 29.34 16.44
N LEU A 715 -11.85 28.28 17.22
CA LEU A 715 -12.82 27.98 18.27
C LEU A 715 -12.74 29.02 19.41
N GLU A 716 -11.54 29.45 19.83
CA GLU A 716 -11.38 30.50 20.82
C GLU A 716 -12.08 31.79 20.39
N LYS A 717 -11.86 32.24 19.13
CA LYS A 717 -12.57 33.41 18.57
C LYS A 717 -14.09 33.26 18.65
N ALA A 718 -14.60 32.07 18.43
CA ALA A 718 -16.04 31.80 18.44
C ALA A 718 -16.62 31.66 19.86
N VAL A 719 -15.85 31.20 20.82
CA VAL A 719 -16.30 31.04 22.23
C VAL A 719 -16.10 32.32 23.03
N CYS A 720 -14.91 32.92 22.96
CA CYS A 720 -14.50 34.05 23.79
C CYS A 720 -14.68 35.43 23.13
N GLY A 721 -14.90 35.46 21.80
CA GLY A 721 -14.88 36.71 21.01
C GLY A 721 -13.46 37.16 20.65
N VAL A 722 -13.37 38.17 19.81
CA VAL A 722 -12.10 38.82 19.46
C VAL A 722 -11.82 39.89 20.50
N PRO A 723 -10.64 39.92 21.17
CA PRO A 723 -10.30 40.99 22.07
C PRO A 723 -10.37 42.36 21.37
N GLU A 724 -10.98 43.38 21.99
CA GLU A 724 -11.14 44.73 21.41
C GLU A 724 -9.81 45.40 21.03
N SER A 725 -8.70 44.95 21.59
CA SER A 725 -7.36 45.49 21.29
C SER A 725 -6.78 45.08 19.90
N VAL A 726 -7.44 44.21 19.12
CA VAL A 726 -7.00 43.73 17.80
C VAL A 726 -7.97 44.16 16.70
N ALA A 727 -9.05 44.85 17.07
CA ALA A 727 -10.11 45.28 16.15
C ALA A 727 -9.85 46.67 15.53
N SER A 728 -8.65 47.26 15.72
CA SER A 728 -8.27 48.59 15.16
C SER A 728 -7.15 48.48 14.14
#